data_0723bd0aa0b99787d0f1881b822c195f
#
_entry.id   0723bd0aa0b99787d0f1881b822c195f
#
_cell.length_a   1.000
_cell.length_b   1.000
_cell.length_c   1.000
_cell.angle_alpha   90.00
_cell.angle_beta   90.00
_cell.angle_gamma   90.00
#
_symmetry.space_group_name_H-M   'P 1'
#
loop_
_entity.id
_entity.type
_entity.pdbx_description
1 polymer ?
#
loop_
_entity_poly.entity_id
_entity_poly.type
_entity_poly.pdbx_seq_one_letter_code
_entity_poly.pdbx_strand_id
1 'polypeptide(L)'
;MEAPYILDNIAATRAAYGLDVDTETFEWDGALDSEALGREVETLQNVRLWDPAIIETSFERQQQLKGFYEINDVDVDRYVIDGQVTPVMISARDLDTAGVQQSSWEATHLAFTHGYGVVAAKANDRSASGDPDLVVSGIPVSTSGGMPEVDDPGIYFGEDKTGYVIVDTDRKEIDYQDAENQSVTTTYQGTDGVRLGSGLGGFVRRAAFALRFGDVNPLVSGNIRPESRVLIERDISGRLHEVAPFLAYDHDPYVVVTDGSVKYVVDAYTTSSYFPNAQRADTGGLGVNSGLRGRSFNYVRNSVKAVVDAYDGTVTLYVVDDQDPILRAYRKAFPDLFTDGDQVPEDLRTHFRYPEDLFTVQTQMWSKYHVSDADSFYNGNSEWAVPPEPGGKTVSGDQTTAVGADGQPITSGDRYESKYQMLKLPGDEGASFVLLRPYVGASRGSGSQNLLTAFMVASSDPDSYGRLRSFVMPGGKLPDGPITAADNIQADEAVAALRRTLCQGQSTCGLAAPSIVPIGNSILYVQSFFVSGTELGAPKLERVIVSYQSATETQVEVDQTLRGALVKLFGTDVPTEIESTPLSDPVVVDPDDGTTDPGDPADPSGTTTTTRPDGPAPSVADQQAALITQLEAAFEAADAAAREGDMVAYSREVERAREIAADLAALQGDAAPGTTSPGTTAPGSGSGGTPSTTAPAGSGDTATPSTTGA
;
A
#
# COMPACT_ATOMS: atom_id res chain seq x y z
N MET A 1 -18.05 -21.67 42.66
CA MET A 1 -17.02 -20.99 43.46
C MET A 1 -16.20 -19.99 42.62
N GLU A 2 -15.91 -20.29 41.35
CA GLU A 2 -15.08 -19.46 40.48
C GLU A 2 -15.79 -18.27 39.82
N ALA A 3 -17.14 -18.32 39.68
CA ALA A 3 -17.90 -17.32 38.93
C ALA A 3 -17.63 -15.85 39.31
N PRO A 4 -17.51 -15.46 40.61
CA PRO A 4 -17.22 -14.07 40.97
C PRO A 4 -15.85 -13.61 40.42
N TYR A 5 -14.82 -14.47 40.49
CA TYR A 5 -13.47 -14.14 40.01
C TYR A 5 -13.41 -14.04 38.48
N ILE A 6 -14.23 -14.85 37.76
CA ILE A 6 -14.38 -14.76 36.32
C ILE A 6 -15.02 -13.42 35.94
N LEU A 7 -16.09 -13.01 36.62
CA LEU A 7 -16.74 -11.72 36.40
C LEU A 7 -15.81 -10.54 36.68
N ASP A 8 -15.01 -10.61 37.77
CA ASP A 8 -14.00 -9.59 38.06
C ASP A 8 -12.90 -9.53 37.01
N ASN A 9 -12.47 -10.70 36.48
CA ASN A 9 -11.50 -10.75 35.37
C ASN A 9 -12.08 -10.14 34.06
N ILE A 10 -13.34 -10.44 33.72
CA ILE A 10 -14.01 -9.88 32.55
C ILE A 10 -14.09 -8.36 32.66
N ALA A 11 -14.59 -7.85 33.79
CA ALA A 11 -14.74 -6.41 34.02
C ALA A 11 -13.38 -5.69 34.01
N ALA A 12 -12.37 -6.26 34.70
CA ALA A 12 -11.04 -5.70 34.76
C ALA A 12 -10.35 -5.68 33.39
N THR A 13 -10.48 -6.75 32.62
CA THR A 13 -9.89 -6.82 31.25
C THR A 13 -10.55 -5.84 30.32
N ARG A 14 -11.87 -5.75 30.30
CA ARG A 14 -12.57 -4.74 29.48
C ARG A 14 -12.12 -3.31 29.86
N ALA A 15 -12.07 -3.00 31.15
CA ALA A 15 -11.59 -1.70 31.62
C ALA A 15 -10.12 -1.44 31.23
N ALA A 16 -9.26 -2.44 31.30
CA ALA A 16 -7.82 -2.32 31.02
C ALA A 16 -7.50 -2.02 29.54
N TYR A 17 -8.31 -2.55 28.64
CA TYR A 17 -8.11 -2.39 27.17
C TYR A 17 -9.06 -1.38 26.52
N GLY A 18 -9.85 -0.64 27.32
CA GLY A 18 -10.83 0.30 26.77
C GLY A 18 -11.92 -0.37 25.94
N LEU A 19 -12.34 -1.58 26.34
CA LEU A 19 -13.38 -2.34 25.66
C LEU A 19 -14.78 -1.92 26.16
N ASP A 20 -15.08 -0.63 26.02
CA ASP A 20 -16.43 -0.09 26.16
C ASP A 20 -17.09 -0.17 24.79
N VAL A 21 -17.61 -1.35 24.45
CA VAL A 21 -18.07 -1.72 23.13
C VAL A 21 -19.58 -1.72 23.08
N ASP A 22 -20.17 -0.86 22.29
CA ASP A 22 -21.59 -0.89 21.95
C ASP A 22 -21.89 -2.16 21.13
N THR A 23 -22.67 -3.08 21.68
CA THR A 23 -23.03 -4.32 20.99
C THR A 23 -24.42 -4.21 20.39
N GLU A 24 -24.51 -4.38 19.07
CA GLU A 24 -25.73 -4.27 18.29
C GLU A 24 -26.02 -5.57 17.54
N THR A 25 -27.30 -5.87 17.29
CA THR A 25 -27.67 -7.01 16.46
C THR A 25 -27.70 -6.57 15.00
N PHE A 26 -26.95 -7.30 14.16
CA PHE A 26 -27.02 -7.13 12.72
C PHE A 26 -28.00 -8.15 12.14
N GLU A 27 -29.22 -7.71 11.83
CA GLU A 27 -30.32 -8.56 11.34
C GLU A 27 -30.08 -9.00 9.88
N TRP A 28 -29.06 -9.84 9.66
CA TRP A 28 -28.77 -10.33 8.32
C TRP A 28 -29.91 -11.22 7.79
N ASP A 29 -30.50 -10.84 6.69
CA ASP A 29 -31.55 -11.58 6.00
C ASP A 29 -31.17 -11.99 4.56
N GLY A 30 -30.06 -11.44 4.04
CA GLY A 30 -29.63 -11.65 2.66
C GLY A 30 -30.63 -11.13 1.65
N ALA A 31 -31.38 -10.08 1.99
CA ALA A 31 -32.30 -9.40 1.10
C ALA A 31 -31.78 -8.01 0.75
N LEU A 32 -31.21 -7.88 -0.43
CA LEU A 32 -30.70 -6.62 -0.97
C LEU A 32 -31.34 -6.37 -2.33
N ASP A 33 -31.86 -5.16 -2.53
CA ASP A 33 -32.45 -4.71 -3.78
C ASP A 33 -31.92 -3.33 -4.17
N SER A 34 -32.29 -2.83 -5.33
CA SER A 34 -31.84 -1.53 -5.84
C SER A 34 -32.29 -0.35 -4.97
N GLU A 35 -33.44 -0.44 -4.29
CA GLU A 35 -33.89 0.59 -3.37
C GLU A 35 -33.02 0.63 -2.10
N ALA A 36 -32.64 -0.54 -1.57
CA ALA A 36 -31.69 -0.62 -0.47
C ALA A 36 -30.32 -0.07 -0.85
N LEU A 37 -29.81 -0.39 -2.05
CA LEU A 37 -28.57 0.21 -2.59
C LEU A 37 -28.66 1.74 -2.70
N GLY A 38 -29.84 2.27 -3.06
CA GLY A 38 -30.08 3.71 -3.12
C GLY A 38 -29.96 4.44 -1.78
N ARG A 39 -30.20 3.75 -0.66
CA ARG A 39 -29.98 4.30 0.68
C ARG A 39 -28.55 4.27 1.16
N GLU A 40 -27.70 3.51 0.50
CA GLU A 40 -26.30 3.24 0.86
C GLU A 40 -25.30 3.75 -0.20
N VAL A 41 -25.74 4.70 -1.02
CA VAL A 41 -24.91 5.28 -2.09
C VAL A 41 -23.59 5.82 -1.55
N GLU A 42 -23.63 6.49 -0.40
CA GLU A 42 -22.44 7.06 0.24
C GLU A 42 -21.38 5.99 0.60
N THR A 43 -21.81 4.83 1.12
CA THR A 43 -20.92 3.69 1.34
C THR A 43 -20.37 3.17 0.02
N LEU A 44 -21.25 2.94 -0.97
CA LEU A 44 -20.87 2.31 -2.23
C LEU A 44 -19.95 3.18 -3.08
N GLN A 45 -20.13 4.50 -3.06
CA GLN A 45 -19.21 5.45 -3.71
C GLN A 45 -17.81 5.41 -3.11
N ASN A 46 -17.70 5.11 -1.81
CA ASN A 46 -16.46 5.16 -1.06
C ASN A 46 -15.82 3.78 -0.82
N VAL A 47 -16.34 2.73 -1.46
CA VAL A 47 -15.70 1.40 -1.36
C VAL A 47 -14.28 1.45 -1.88
N ARG A 48 -13.34 1.08 -1.04
CA ARG A 48 -11.92 1.05 -1.38
C ARG A 48 -11.65 -0.03 -2.43
N LEU A 49 -11.10 0.36 -3.57
CA LEU A 49 -10.74 -0.51 -4.68
C LEU A 49 -9.23 -0.78 -4.74
N TRP A 50 -8.41 0.13 -4.24
CA TRP A 50 -6.97 -0.04 -4.16
C TRP A 50 -6.55 -0.64 -2.82
N ASP A 51 -5.54 -1.50 -2.88
CA ASP A 51 -4.85 -2.04 -1.73
C ASP A 51 -3.52 -1.31 -1.56
N PRO A 52 -3.11 -0.90 -0.34
CA PRO A 52 -1.87 -0.15 -0.12
C PRO A 52 -0.65 -0.81 -0.75
N ALA A 53 -0.41 -2.10 -0.52
CA ALA A 53 0.75 -2.81 -1.06
C ALA A 53 0.74 -2.94 -2.59
N ILE A 54 -0.44 -2.89 -3.22
CA ILE A 54 -0.54 -2.96 -4.69
C ILE A 54 -0.32 -1.57 -5.31
N ILE A 55 -0.93 -0.52 -4.73
CA ILE A 55 -0.81 0.83 -5.26
C ILE A 55 0.61 1.41 -5.03
N GLU A 56 1.32 1.00 -3.99
CA GLU A 56 2.72 1.33 -3.73
C GLU A 56 3.58 1.08 -4.98
N THR A 57 3.49 -0.12 -5.56
CA THR A 57 4.19 -0.44 -6.81
C THR A 57 3.79 0.50 -7.96
N SER A 58 2.52 0.93 -8.03
CA SER A 58 2.08 1.90 -9.03
C SER A 58 2.63 3.29 -8.78
N PHE A 59 2.67 3.72 -7.53
CA PHE A 59 3.27 5.00 -7.13
C PHE A 59 4.79 5.01 -7.40
N GLU A 60 5.51 3.97 -7.03
CA GLU A 60 6.94 3.83 -7.34
C GLU A 60 7.19 3.97 -8.85
N ARG A 61 6.44 3.23 -9.66
CA ARG A 61 6.64 3.19 -11.11
C ARG A 61 6.30 4.50 -11.81
N GLN A 62 5.26 5.18 -11.36
CA GLN A 62 4.72 6.36 -12.03
C GLN A 62 5.20 7.67 -11.40
N GLN A 63 5.50 7.68 -10.12
CA GLN A 63 5.71 8.91 -9.35
C GLN A 63 7.05 8.97 -8.60
N GLN A 64 7.84 7.93 -8.59
CA GLN A 64 9.23 7.99 -8.10
C GLN A 64 10.05 8.99 -8.93
N LEU A 65 9.83 9.04 -10.24
CA LEU A 65 10.32 10.00 -11.24
C LEU A 65 11.84 10.10 -11.37
N LYS A 66 12.60 9.97 -10.29
CA LYS A 66 14.06 9.95 -10.23
C LYS A 66 14.52 8.82 -9.32
N GLY A 67 15.64 8.19 -9.64
CA GLY A 67 16.16 7.03 -8.92
C GLY A 67 16.68 7.32 -7.50
N PHE A 68 16.64 8.56 -7.05
CA PHE A 68 16.98 8.95 -5.67
C PHE A 68 15.76 9.32 -4.83
N TYR A 69 14.55 9.10 -5.32
CA TYR A 69 13.33 9.13 -4.51
C TYR A 69 12.84 7.71 -4.30
N GLU A 70 12.21 7.48 -3.16
CA GLU A 70 11.57 6.23 -2.80
C GLU A 70 10.18 6.49 -2.20
N ILE A 71 9.34 5.49 -2.30
CA ILE A 71 8.00 5.45 -1.69
C ILE A 71 8.02 4.21 -0.80
N ASN A 72 8.00 4.41 0.51
CA ASN A 72 8.28 3.34 1.47
C ASN A 72 7.00 2.75 2.06
N ASP A 73 5.93 3.53 2.06
CA ASP A 73 4.65 3.15 2.62
C ASP A 73 3.51 3.90 1.95
N VAL A 74 2.29 3.35 1.98
CA VAL A 74 1.08 4.00 1.45
C VAL A 74 -0.03 3.94 2.48
N ASP A 75 -0.39 5.09 2.96
CA ASP A 75 -1.45 5.30 3.94
C ASP A 75 -2.83 5.40 3.33
N VAL A 76 -3.83 5.03 4.11
CA VAL A 76 -5.25 5.28 3.80
C VAL A 76 -5.76 6.40 4.69
N ASP A 77 -6.19 7.49 4.09
CA ASP A 77 -6.80 8.64 4.78
C ASP A 77 -8.04 9.13 4.04
N ARG A 78 -8.63 10.23 4.46
CA ARG A 78 -9.79 10.88 3.82
C ARG A 78 -9.53 12.37 3.67
N TYR A 79 -9.90 12.87 2.50
CA TYR A 79 -9.84 14.29 2.16
C TYR A 79 -11.15 14.73 1.53
N VAL A 80 -11.41 16.04 1.53
CA VAL A 80 -12.55 16.59 0.80
C VAL A 80 -12.14 16.83 -0.64
N ILE A 81 -12.58 15.95 -1.55
CA ILE A 81 -12.29 16.02 -2.98
C ILE A 81 -13.60 16.36 -3.71
N ASP A 82 -13.58 17.40 -4.53
CA ASP A 82 -14.76 17.90 -5.26
C ASP A 82 -15.98 18.15 -4.35
N GLY A 83 -15.74 18.49 -3.09
CA GLY A 83 -16.75 18.79 -2.07
C GLY A 83 -17.33 17.54 -1.36
N GLN A 84 -16.74 16.36 -1.58
CA GLN A 84 -17.14 15.12 -0.91
C GLN A 84 -15.97 14.51 -0.13
N VAL A 85 -16.26 13.96 1.05
CA VAL A 85 -15.26 13.19 1.80
C VAL A 85 -14.95 11.90 1.04
N THR A 86 -13.72 11.75 0.60
CA THR A 86 -13.26 10.68 -0.28
C THR A 86 -12.07 9.96 0.36
N PRO A 87 -12.04 8.62 0.39
CA PRO A 87 -10.86 7.89 0.83
C PRO A 87 -9.73 8.04 -0.17
N VAL A 88 -8.53 8.28 0.34
CA VAL A 88 -7.33 8.58 -0.44
C VAL A 88 -6.21 7.64 -0.01
N MET A 89 -5.45 7.16 -0.99
CA MET A 89 -4.13 6.55 -0.79
C MET A 89 -3.09 7.65 -0.88
N ILE A 90 -2.25 7.81 0.13
CA ILE A 90 -1.24 8.86 0.20
C ILE A 90 0.09 8.31 0.66
N SER A 91 1.19 8.82 0.12
CA SER A 91 2.56 8.45 0.52
C SER A 91 3.49 9.65 0.37
N ALA A 92 4.49 9.72 1.23
CA ALA A 92 5.61 10.65 1.07
C ALA A 92 6.56 10.17 -0.01
N ARG A 93 7.16 11.12 -0.74
CA ARG A 93 8.28 10.82 -1.65
C ARG A 93 9.59 11.11 -0.95
N ASP A 94 10.13 10.08 -0.33
CA ASP A 94 11.33 10.15 0.48
C ASP A 94 12.62 10.15 -0.34
N LEU A 95 13.74 10.50 0.28
CA LEU A 95 15.06 10.51 -0.36
C LEU A 95 15.78 9.19 -0.09
N ASP A 96 16.04 8.43 -1.14
CA ASP A 96 17.00 7.34 -1.15
C ASP A 96 18.42 7.86 -1.52
N THR A 97 19.29 7.95 -0.54
CA THR A 97 20.69 8.37 -0.77
C THR A 97 21.51 7.34 -1.55
N ALA A 98 21.09 6.07 -1.59
CA ALA A 98 21.74 5.03 -2.37
C ALA A 98 21.47 5.20 -3.88
N GLY A 99 20.33 5.76 -4.24
CA GLY A 99 19.96 6.08 -5.62
C GLY A 99 20.63 7.33 -6.18
N VAL A 100 21.36 8.11 -5.36
CA VAL A 100 22.09 9.29 -5.81
C VAL A 100 23.31 8.89 -6.64
N GLN A 101 23.32 9.20 -7.93
CA GLN A 101 24.40 8.81 -8.86
C GLN A 101 25.78 9.32 -8.45
N GLN A 102 25.87 10.47 -7.78
CA GLN A 102 27.12 11.01 -7.23
C GLN A 102 27.21 10.69 -5.74
N SER A 103 27.92 9.65 -5.38
CA SER A 103 28.10 9.19 -3.98
C SER A 103 29.16 9.97 -3.19
N SER A 104 29.51 11.21 -3.60
CA SER A 104 30.43 12.03 -2.81
C SER A 104 29.76 12.48 -1.52
N TRP A 105 30.56 12.65 -0.46
CA TRP A 105 30.04 13.14 0.81
C TRP A 105 29.26 14.45 0.68
N GLU A 106 29.74 15.39 -0.14
CA GLU A 106 29.06 16.66 -0.38
C GLU A 106 27.73 16.48 -1.10
N ALA A 107 27.61 15.49 -1.99
CA ALA A 107 26.35 15.19 -2.65
C ALA A 107 25.31 14.65 -1.64
N THR A 108 25.69 13.65 -0.85
CA THR A 108 24.75 12.94 0.04
C THR A 108 24.45 13.68 1.35
N HIS A 109 25.30 14.62 1.78
CA HIS A 109 25.12 15.32 3.06
C HIS A 109 24.85 16.81 2.94
N LEU A 110 25.14 17.45 1.78
CA LEU A 110 24.97 18.90 1.61
C LEU A 110 24.02 19.26 0.45
N ALA A 111 23.90 18.40 -0.58
CA ALA A 111 23.13 18.70 -1.77
C ALA A 111 21.81 17.92 -1.84
N PHE A 112 21.82 16.61 -1.71
CA PHE A 112 20.62 15.78 -1.62
C PHE A 112 20.30 15.57 -0.14
N THR A 113 19.54 16.48 0.44
CA THR A 113 19.31 16.56 1.89
C THR A 113 17.89 16.14 2.28
N HIS A 114 16.96 16.14 1.34
CA HIS A 114 15.53 15.93 1.61
C HIS A 114 14.82 15.24 0.45
N GLY A 115 13.70 14.59 0.75
CA GLY A 115 12.71 14.10 -0.20
C GLY A 115 11.82 15.26 -0.71
N TYR A 116 10.80 14.94 -1.56
CA TYR A 116 10.03 15.99 -2.21
C TYR A 116 8.55 15.67 -2.33
N GLY A 117 7.75 16.25 -1.46
CA GLY A 117 6.30 16.23 -1.49
C GLY A 117 5.68 14.84 -1.29
N VAL A 118 4.43 14.76 -1.62
CA VAL A 118 3.64 13.55 -1.49
C VAL A 118 3.05 13.12 -2.83
N VAL A 119 2.60 11.87 -2.89
CA VAL A 119 1.77 11.31 -3.96
C VAL A 119 0.46 10.90 -3.34
N ALA A 120 -0.66 11.24 -3.99
CA ALA A 120 -1.97 10.78 -3.53
C ALA A 120 -2.89 10.43 -4.69
N ALA A 121 -3.72 9.40 -4.48
CA ALA A 121 -4.74 8.95 -5.43
C ALA A 121 -6.04 8.64 -4.70
N LYS A 122 -7.18 8.74 -5.39
CA LYS A 122 -8.45 8.26 -4.86
C LYS A 122 -8.36 6.76 -4.61
N ALA A 123 -8.79 6.31 -3.43
CA ALA A 123 -8.77 4.90 -3.07
C ALA A 123 -9.93 4.10 -3.68
N ASN A 124 -10.98 4.79 -4.12
CA ASN A 124 -12.25 4.25 -4.61
C ASN A 124 -12.40 4.34 -6.14
N ASP A 125 -11.45 4.90 -6.87
CA ASP A 125 -11.54 5.07 -8.32
C ASP A 125 -10.19 4.81 -9.01
N ARG A 126 -10.18 4.88 -10.32
CA ARG A 126 -9.03 4.72 -11.21
C ARG A 126 -9.15 5.64 -12.41
N SER A 127 -8.07 5.85 -13.11
CA SER A 127 -8.07 6.49 -14.43
C SER A 127 -8.65 5.56 -15.52
N ALA A 128 -9.00 6.11 -16.67
CA ALA A 128 -9.48 5.33 -17.82
C ALA A 128 -8.48 4.31 -18.37
N SER A 129 -7.20 4.41 -18.02
CA SER A 129 -6.15 3.42 -18.34
C SER A 129 -5.98 2.31 -17.32
N GLY A 130 -6.76 2.32 -16.23
CA GLY A 130 -6.64 1.38 -15.11
C GLY A 130 -5.59 1.73 -14.07
N ASP A 131 -4.89 2.84 -14.25
CA ASP A 131 -3.90 3.36 -13.29
C ASP A 131 -4.60 4.11 -12.14
N PRO A 132 -3.92 4.38 -11.00
CA PRO A 132 -4.48 5.20 -9.93
C PRO A 132 -4.96 6.57 -10.42
N ASP A 133 -6.11 7.04 -9.92
CA ASP A 133 -6.63 8.40 -10.15
C ASP A 133 -5.91 9.39 -9.23
N LEU A 134 -4.80 9.94 -9.71
CA LEU A 134 -3.91 10.79 -8.95
C LEU A 134 -4.54 12.15 -8.68
N VAL A 135 -4.61 12.53 -7.40
CA VAL A 135 -5.05 13.86 -6.93
C VAL A 135 -3.89 14.73 -6.47
N VAL A 136 -2.75 14.13 -6.12
CA VAL A 136 -1.46 14.81 -5.89
C VAL A 136 -0.38 14.07 -6.65
N SER A 137 0.38 14.76 -7.50
CA SER A 137 1.38 14.13 -8.36
C SER A 137 2.43 15.11 -8.88
N GLY A 138 3.45 14.57 -9.55
CA GLY A 138 4.43 15.34 -10.29
C GLY A 138 5.57 15.93 -9.46
N ILE A 139 6.53 16.51 -10.16
CA ILE A 139 7.64 17.32 -9.63
C ILE A 139 7.83 18.51 -10.58
N PRO A 140 7.54 19.76 -10.16
CA PRO A 140 6.99 20.13 -8.85
C PRO A 140 5.62 19.52 -8.56
N VAL A 141 5.29 19.38 -7.27
CA VAL A 141 4.01 18.81 -6.82
C VAL A 141 2.86 19.67 -7.36
N SER A 142 1.84 19.01 -7.87
CA SER A 142 0.58 19.59 -8.28
C SER A 142 -0.59 18.86 -7.63
N THR A 143 -1.61 19.60 -7.26
CA THR A 143 -2.83 19.11 -6.61
C THR A 143 -4.04 19.31 -7.50
N SER A 144 -5.07 18.49 -7.31
CA SER A 144 -6.34 18.57 -8.02
C SER A 144 -7.51 18.20 -7.12
N GLY A 145 -8.74 18.40 -7.58
CA GLY A 145 -9.96 18.01 -6.86
C GLY A 145 -10.18 18.71 -5.52
N GLY A 146 -9.44 19.78 -5.21
CA GLY A 146 -9.52 20.49 -3.92
C GLY A 146 -8.64 19.88 -2.82
N MET A 147 -7.75 18.96 -3.15
CA MET A 147 -6.68 18.54 -2.22
C MET A 147 -5.88 19.77 -1.73
N PRO A 148 -5.46 19.80 -0.46
CA PRO A 148 -4.60 20.86 0.05
C PRO A 148 -3.34 21.04 -0.81
N GLU A 149 -2.96 22.28 -1.08
CA GLU A 149 -1.68 22.55 -1.73
C GLU A 149 -0.52 22.22 -0.78
N VAL A 150 0.62 21.86 -1.34
CA VAL A 150 1.85 21.58 -0.60
C VAL A 150 2.82 22.72 -0.84
N ASP A 151 2.82 23.69 0.08
CA ASP A 151 3.66 24.89 -0.01
C ASP A 151 5.12 24.60 0.35
N ASP A 152 5.33 23.73 1.35
CA ASP A 152 6.64 23.28 1.82
C ASP A 152 6.84 21.78 1.51
N PRO A 153 7.25 21.42 0.26
CA PRO A 153 7.35 20.02 -0.17
C PRO A 153 8.60 19.30 0.34
N GLY A 154 9.54 19.97 0.97
CA GLY A 154 10.80 19.39 1.43
C GLY A 154 10.61 18.41 2.60
N ILE A 155 10.99 17.13 2.42
CA ILE A 155 10.90 16.09 3.46
C ILE A 155 12.30 15.83 4.03
N TYR A 156 12.66 16.63 5.04
CA TYR A 156 13.93 16.47 5.75
C TYR A 156 13.86 15.39 6.83
N PHE A 157 12.68 15.17 7.39
CA PHE A 157 12.36 14.16 8.40
C PHE A 157 11.28 13.25 7.84
N GLY A 158 11.50 11.95 7.86
CA GLY A 158 10.63 10.96 7.24
C GLY A 158 10.89 9.57 7.82
N GLU A 159 10.33 8.56 7.20
CA GLU A 159 10.55 7.19 7.57
C GLU A 159 11.90 6.69 7.03
N ASP A 160 12.48 5.72 7.74
CA ASP A 160 13.76 5.06 7.37
C ASP A 160 14.93 6.01 7.06
N LYS A 161 14.86 7.25 7.53
CA LYS A 161 15.93 8.24 7.34
C LYS A 161 17.15 7.94 8.18
N THR A 162 18.20 7.51 7.56
CA THR A 162 19.47 7.22 8.24
C THR A 162 20.47 8.39 8.17
N GLY A 163 21.29 8.50 9.20
CA GLY A 163 22.43 9.42 9.21
C GLY A 163 22.04 10.89 9.47
N TYR A 164 22.92 11.79 9.01
CA TYR A 164 22.80 13.23 9.21
C TYR A 164 22.91 13.97 7.88
N VAL A 165 22.38 15.18 7.82
CA VAL A 165 22.64 16.15 6.74
C VAL A 165 23.04 17.50 7.33
N ILE A 166 23.74 18.32 6.54
CA ILE A 166 24.09 19.69 6.91
C ILE A 166 23.46 20.62 5.90
N VAL A 167 22.54 21.42 6.37
CA VAL A 167 21.72 22.34 5.59
C VAL A 167 22.20 23.79 5.74
N ASP A 168 21.69 24.68 4.90
CA ASP A 168 22.08 26.10 4.85
C ASP A 168 23.60 26.28 4.73
N THR A 169 24.20 25.61 3.72
CA THR A 169 25.64 25.65 3.41
C THR A 169 25.93 26.52 2.19
N ASP A 170 27.22 26.69 1.82
CA ASP A 170 27.59 27.33 0.53
C ASP A 170 27.24 26.45 -0.67
N ARG A 171 27.22 25.11 -0.48
CA ARG A 171 26.62 24.17 -1.45
C ARG A 171 25.11 24.29 -1.35
N LYS A 172 24.45 24.63 -2.48
CA LYS A 172 22.99 24.69 -2.52
C LYS A 172 22.39 23.29 -2.46
N GLU A 173 21.29 23.17 -1.76
CA GLU A 173 20.49 21.97 -1.67
C GLU A 173 19.71 21.78 -2.98
N ILE A 174 19.61 20.56 -3.46
CA ILE A 174 18.83 20.21 -4.64
C ILE A 174 17.41 19.96 -4.16
N ASP A 175 16.51 20.86 -4.53
CA ASP A 175 15.09 20.77 -4.23
C ASP A 175 14.46 19.67 -5.08
N TYR A 176 14.64 19.77 -6.40
CA TYR A 176 14.26 18.70 -7.34
C TYR A 176 15.07 18.84 -8.66
N GLN A 177 14.89 17.87 -9.54
CA GLN A 177 15.36 17.94 -10.91
C GLN A 177 14.17 18.01 -11.86
N ASP A 178 14.18 19.01 -12.74
CA ASP A 178 13.15 19.20 -13.74
C ASP A 178 13.16 18.10 -14.84
N ALA A 179 12.26 18.22 -15.82
CA ALA A 179 12.15 17.26 -16.94
C ALA A 179 13.43 17.20 -17.77
N GLU A 180 14.18 18.30 -17.86
CA GLU A 180 15.44 18.44 -18.57
C GLU A 180 16.65 18.01 -17.74
N ASN A 181 16.43 17.39 -16.57
CA ASN A 181 17.46 17.02 -15.56
C ASN A 181 18.27 18.19 -15.02
N GLN A 182 17.75 19.43 -15.08
CA GLN A 182 18.38 20.56 -14.45
C GLN A 182 17.98 20.61 -12.96
N SER A 183 18.97 20.85 -12.10
CA SER A 183 18.72 20.92 -10.66
C SER A 183 18.13 22.27 -10.28
N VAL A 184 16.90 22.28 -9.78
CA VAL A 184 16.32 23.40 -9.05
C VAL A 184 16.86 23.33 -7.63
N THR A 185 17.28 24.47 -7.08
CA THR A 185 17.96 24.50 -5.78
C THR A 185 17.20 25.33 -4.76
N THR A 186 17.27 24.89 -3.52
CA THR A 186 16.67 25.57 -2.37
C THR A 186 17.70 25.84 -1.27
N THR A 187 17.25 26.38 -0.17
CA THR A 187 18.02 26.53 1.07
C THR A 187 17.04 26.34 2.23
N TYR A 188 17.35 25.44 3.12
CA TYR A 188 16.57 25.16 4.31
C TYR A 188 16.25 26.43 5.11
N GLN A 189 14.99 26.65 5.42
CA GLN A 189 14.49 27.80 6.19
C GLN A 189 13.98 27.40 7.59
N GLY A 190 13.99 26.11 7.90
CA GLY A 190 13.52 25.61 9.18
C GLY A 190 14.39 26.02 10.37
N THR A 191 13.85 25.85 11.55
CA THR A 191 14.49 26.25 12.81
C THR A 191 15.19 25.12 13.53
N ASP A 192 14.90 23.86 13.20
CA ASP A 192 15.53 22.69 13.80
C ASP A 192 17.01 22.53 13.39
N GLY A 193 17.67 21.60 14.06
CA GLY A 193 19.06 21.30 13.84
C GLY A 193 20.03 22.14 14.66
N VAL A 194 21.23 21.58 14.84
CA VAL A 194 22.28 22.20 15.66
C VAL A 194 23.08 23.16 14.81
N ARG A 195 22.95 24.46 15.08
CA ARG A 195 23.74 25.50 14.42
C ARG A 195 25.23 25.34 14.73
N LEU A 196 26.06 25.28 13.69
CA LEU A 196 27.50 25.02 13.84
C LEU A 196 28.25 26.20 14.44
N GLY A 197 27.92 27.43 14.05
CA GLY A 197 28.55 28.63 14.62
C GLY A 197 29.96 28.90 14.11
N SER A 198 30.60 29.97 14.66
CA SER A 198 31.93 30.44 14.28
C SER A 198 32.95 30.35 15.41
N GLY A 199 34.21 30.62 15.09
CA GLY A 199 35.30 30.68 16.06
C GLY A 199 35.60 29.36 16.76
N LEU A 200 36.16 29.42 17.98
CA LEU A 200 36.51 28.23 18.74
C LEU A 200 35.30 27.36 19.08
N GLY A 201 34.14 27.96 19.39
CA GLY A 201 32.92 27.22 19.68
C GLY A 201 32.39 26.47 18.46
N GLY A 202 32.44 27.07 17.28
CA GLY A 202 32.10 26.39 16.02
C GLY A 202 33.04 25.25 15.70
N PHE A 203 34.35 25.44 15.89
CA PHE A 203 35.31 24.38 15.71
C PHE A 203 35.06 23.18 16.64
N VAL A 204 34.80 23.42 17.93
CA VAL A 204 34.50 22.35 18.91
C VAL A 204 33.24 21.61 18.54
N ARG A 205 32.14 22.29 18.08
CA ARG A 205 30.95 21.61 17.61
C ARG A 205 31.20 20.76 16.39
N ARG A 206 31.89 21.27 15.37
CA ARG A 206 32.28 20.49 14.18
C ARG A 206 33.11 19.24 14.55
N ALA A 207 34.06 19.40 15.48
CA ALA A 207 34.88 18.29 15.96
C ALA A 207 34.03 17.26 16.74
N ALA A 208 33.05 17.70 17.53
CA ALA A 208 32.13 16.80 18.24
C ALA A 208 31.27 16.00 17.27
N PHE A 209 30.75 16.62 16.22
CA PHE A 209 29.99 15.92 15.18
C PHE A 209 30.85 14.98 14.35
N ALA A 210 32.09 15.40 13.97
CA ALA A 210 33.02 14.54 13.30
C ALA A 210 33.32 13.28 14.12
N LEU A 211 33.49 13.43 15.43
CA LEU A 211 33.70 12.30 16.35
C LEU A 211 32.43 11.43 16.49
N ARG A 212 31.24 12.05 16.64
CA ARG A 212 29.96 11.34 16.76
C ARG A 212 29.66 10.47 15.54
N PHE A 213 29.88 10.99 14.35
CA PHE A 213 29.61 10.30 13.09
C PHE A 213 30.76 9.43 12.59
N GLY A 214 31.95 9.54 13.21
CA GLY A 214 33.14 8.88 12.69
C GLY A 214 33.61 9.42 11.32
N ASP A 215 33.22 10.65 11.01
CA ASP A 215 33.41 11.31 9.72
C ASP A 215 34.12 12.65 9.89
N VAL A 216 35.26 12.79 9.24
CA VAL A 216 36.11 14.01 9.32
C VAL A 216 35.55 15.17 8.48
N ASN A 217 34.67 14.90 7.51
CA ASN A 217 34.19 15.88 6.55
C ASN A 217 33.49 17.09 7.19
N PRO A 218 32.62 16.93 8.24
CA PRO A 218 32.05 18.08 8.94
C PRO A 218 33.08 19.06 9.51
N LEU A 219 34.29 18.58 9.83
CA LEU A 219 35.37 19.40 10.39
C LEU A 219 36.16 20.15 9.29
N VAL A 220 36.40 19.51 8.15
CA VAL A 220 37.31 20.00 7.11
C VAL A 220 36.63 20.66 5.91
N SER A 221 35.34 20.43 5.70
CA SER A 221 34.60 20.99 4.54
C SER A 221 34.59 22.51 4.57
N GLY A 222 34.99 23.10 3.45
CA GLY A 222 34.91 24.56 3.23
C GLY A 222 33.52 25.08 2.93
N ASN A 223 32.57 24.22 2.60
CA ASN A 223 31.15 24.59 2.28
C ASN A 223 30.32 24.91 3.52
N ILE A 224 30.81 24.57 4.70
CA ILE A 224 30.05 24.77 5.95
C ILE A 224 30.27 26.18 6.48
N ARG A 225 29.16 26.90 6.66
CA ARG A 225 29.10 28.25 7.20
C ARG A 225 28.77 28.28 8.70
N PRO A 226 28.96 29.42 9.39
CA PRO A 226 28.53 29.56 10.79
C PRO A 226 27.04 29.38 11.00
N GLU A 227 26.25 29.67 10.00
CA GLU A 227 24.78 29.57 9.97
C GLU A 227 24.33 28.14 9.74
N SER A 228 25.15 27.32 9.08
CA SER A 228 24.82 25.94 8.74
C SER A 228 24.37 25.13 9.95
N ARG A 229 23.40 24.26 9.74
CA ARG A 229 22.79 23.42 10.77
C ARG A 229 22.99 21.96 10.43
N VAL A 230 23.26 21.15 11.45
CA VAL A 230 23.27 19.68 11.34
C VAL A 230 21.90 19.17 11.77
N LEU A 231 21.19 18.48 10.86
CA LEU A 231 19.97 17.76 11.16
C LEU A 231 20.35 16.32 11.49
N ILE A 232 19.86 15.83 12.62
CA ILE A 232 20.07 14.48 13.17
C ILE A 232 18.77 13.89 13.65
N GLU A 233 18.75 12.59 13.92
CA GLU A 233 17.54 11.86 14.31
C GLU A 233 16.38 12.21 13.35
N ARG A 234 16.63 11.97 12.06
CA ARG A 234 15.74 12.34 10.97
C ARG A 234 14.66 11.29 10.73
N ASP A 235 14.90 10.08 11.19
CA ASP A 235 13.90 9.02 11.25
C ASP A 235 12.81 9.34 12.27
N ILE A 236 11.54 9.26 11.86
CA ILE A 236 10.38 9.63 12.69
C ILE A 236 10.32 8.78 13.95
N SER A 237 10.42 7.46 13.82
CA SER A 237 10.34 6.54 14.94
C SER A 237 11.48 6.72 15.92
N GLY A 238 12.72 6.86 15.42
CA GLY A 238 13.91 7.15 16.24
C GLY A 238 13.81 8.47 16.98
N ARG A 239 13.34 9.52 16.28
CA ARG A 239 13.16 10.85 16.85
C ARG A 239 12.14 10.86 17.99
N LEU A 240 11.02 10.18 17.83
CA LEU A 240 9.99 10.06 18.86
C LEU A 240 10.49 9.29 20.09
N HIS A 241 11.28 8.24 19.87
CA HIS A 241 11.91 7.49 20.96
C HIS A 241 12.91 8.33 21.77
N GLU A 242 13.61 9.25 21.15
CA GLU A 242 14.51 10.19 21.87
C GLU A 242 13.72 11.24 22.66
N VAL A 243 12.58 11.71 22.14
CA VAL A 243 11.73 12.72 22.81
C VAL A 243 10.95 12.13 23.98
N ALA A 244 10.33 10.96 23.79
CA ALA A 244 9.48 10.34 24.80
C ALA A 244 9.68 8.80 24.86
N PRO A 245 10.84 8.31 25.35
CA PRO A 245 11.22 6.89 25.35
C PRO A 245 10.33 6.02 26.25
N PHE A 246 9.50 6.62 27.06
CA PHE A 246 8.58 5.93 27.99
C PHE A 246 7.22 5.59 27.36
N LEU A 247 6.94 6.12 26.17
CA LEU A 247 5.79 5.72 25.37
C LEU A 247 6.12 4.49 24.51
N ALA A 248 5.11 3.76 24.08
CA ALA A 248 5.21 2.80 22.99
C ALA A 248 4.52 3.41 21.78
N TYR A 249 5.09 3.23 20.59
CA TYR A 249 4.58 3.82 19.35
C TYR A 249 3.95 2.76 18.47
N ASP A 250 2.97 3.14 17.68
CA ASP A 250 2.40 2.30 16.62
C ASP A 250 3.48 1.96 15.60
N HIS A 251 3.26 0.87 14.86
CA HIS A 251 4.20 0.45 13.82
C HIS A 251 4.12 1.32 12.56
N ASP A 252 3.03 2.06 12.39
CA ASP A 252 2.61 2.74 11.18
C ASP A 252 2.52 4.27 11.40
N PRO A 253 3.62 5.03 11.21
CA PRO A 253 3.57 6.47 11.04
C PRO A 253 2.82 6.81 9.76
N TYR A 254 1.85 7.69 9.78
CA TYR A 254 1.11 8.04 8.57
C TYR A 254 1.25 9.50 8.17
N VAL A 255 1.26 9.71 6.85
CA VAL A 255 1.43 11.02 6.23
C VAL A 255 0.12 11.77 6.12
N VAL A 256 0.13 13.07 6.46
CA VAL A 256 -0.97 13.99 6.24
C VAL A 256 -0.48 15.31 5.65
N VAL A 257 -1.31 15.95 4.82
CA VAL A 257 -1.09 17.29 4.29
C VAL A 257 -2.10 18.24 4.92
N THR A 258 -1.60 19.15 5.74
CA THR A 258 -2.42 20.17 6.42
C THR A 258 -1.68 21.49 6.45
N ASP A 259 -2.39 22.61 6.31
CA ASP A 259 -1.80 23.97 6.34
C ASP A 259 -0.60 24.14 5.38
N GLY A 260 -0.64 23.53 4.19
CA GLY A 260 0.42 23.62 3.19
C GLY A 260 1.69 22.82 3.52
N SER A 261 1.73 22.06 4.61
CA SER A 261 2.88 21.28 5.05
C SER A 261 2.59 19.78 5.14
N VAL A 262 3.64 19.00 4.95
CA VAL A 262 3.61 17.54 5.15
C VAL A 262 3.92 17.23 6.61
N LYS A 263 3.10 16.43 7.24
CA LYS A 263 3.30 15.98 8.63
C LYS A 263 3.17 14.46 8.73
N TYR A 264 3.93 13.88 9.64
CA TYR A 264 3.74 12.50 10.06
C TYR A 264 2.98 12.47 11.39
N VAL A 265 1.99 11.61 11.47
CA VAL A 265 1.24 11.36 12.69
C VAL A 265 1.53 9.93 13.16
N VAL A 266 1.87 9.77 14.43
CA VAL A 266 2.18 8.47 15.02
C VAL A 266 1.38 8.29 16.31
N ASP A 267 0.70 7.17 16.42
CA ASP A 267 0.00 6.81 17.63
C ASP A 267 0.96 6.41 18.74
N ALA A 268 0.71 6.90 19.95
CA ALA A 268 1.56 6.62 21.07
C ALA A 268 0.76 6.09 22.29
N TYR A 269 1.30 5.04 22.88
CA TYR A 269 0.62 4.23 23.89
C TYR A 269 1.26 4.37 25.25
N THR A 270 0.40 4.41 26.26
CA THR A 270 0.78 4.11 27.64
C THR A 270 0.45 2.67 27.96
N THR A 271 1.33 1.97 28.66
CA THR A 271 1.16 0.55 28.99
C THR A 271 1.51 0.26 30.45
N SER A 272 0.90 -0.78 31.01
CA SER A 272 1.25 -1.32 32.32
C SER A 272 1.06 -2.84 32.38
N SER A 273 1.89 -3.52 33.16
CA SER A 273 1.76 -4.96 33.47
C SER A 273 1.05 -5.22 34.81
N TYR A 274 0.57 -4.17 35.49
CA TYR A 274 0.14 -4.24 36.90
C TYR A 274 -1.34 -3.91 37.11
N PHE A 275 -2.16 -3.93 36.05
CA PHE A 275 -3.59 -3.71 36.23
C PHE A 275 -4.21 -4.95 36.91
N PRO A 276 -4.89 -4.77 38.05
CA PRO A 276 -5.40 -5.91 38.84
C PRO A 276 -6.45 -6.72 38.03
N ASN A 277 -6.35 -8.02 38.11
CA ASN A 277 -7.26 -9.01 37.53
C ASN A 277 -7.42 -8.98 36.02
N ALA A 278 -6.73 -8.09 35.26
CA ALA A 278 -6.83 -8.05 33.81
C ALA A 278 -5.96 -9.12 33.16
N GLN A 279 -6.45 -9.66 32.04
CA GLN A 279 -5.73 -10.58 31.17
C GLN A 279 -4.54 -9.87 30.51
N ARG A 280 -3.44 -10.56 30.30
CA ARG A 280 -2.30 -10.07 29.51
C ARG A 280 -2.59 -10.16 28.01
N ALA A 281 -2.11 -9.17 27.26
CA ALA A 281 -2.19 -9.17 25.80
C ALA A 281 -1.31 -10.27 25.21
N ASP A 282 -1.79 -10.86 24.13
CA ASP A 282 -0.96 -11.56 23.17
C ASP A 282 -0.55 -10.54 22.09
N THR A 283 0.75 -10.31 21.96
CA THR A 283 1.32 -9.33 21.04
C THR A 283 2.05 -9.98 19.86
N GLY A 284 1.92 -11.32 19.72
CA GLY A 284 2.61 -12.07 18.68
C GLY A 284 2.11 -11.78 17.24
N GLY A 285 0.87 -11.30 17.12
CA GLY A 285 0.26 -10.95 15.84
C GLY A 285 0.40 -9.48 15.44
N LEU A 286 1.16 -8.67 16.19
CA LEU A 286 1.42 -7.27 15.84
C LEU A 286 2.57 -7.14 14.85
N GLY A 287 2.58 -6.06 14.07
CA GLY A 287 3.64 -5.72 13.13
C GLY A 287 5.05 -5.76 13.75
N VAL A 288 6.06 -6.01 12.95
CA VAL A 288 7.45 -6.16 13.45
C VAL A 288 7.99 -4.87 14.07
N ASN A 289 7.56 -3.73 13.60
CA ASN A 289 7.98 -2.40 14.07
C ASN A 289 7.09 -1.87 15.20
N SER A 290 6.02 -2.59 15.58
CA SER A 290 5.15 -2.19 16.66
C SER A 290 5.88 -2.07 18.01
N GLY A 291 5.78 -0.90 18.63
CA GLY A 291 6.30 -0.66 19.97
C GLY A 291 5.58 -1.46 21.06
N LEU A 292 4.44 -2.08 20.74
CA LEU A 292 3.71 -3.00 21.63
C LEU A 292 4.18 -4.45 21.49
N ARG A 293 4.76 -4.84 20.35
CA ARG A 293 5.20 -6.21 20.09
C ARG A 293 6.29 -6.65 21.06
N GLY A 294 6.13 -7.85 21.63
CA GLY A 294 7.07 -8.42 22.59
C GLY A 294 7.01 -7.78 23.99
N ARG A 295 6.22 -6.72 24.19
CA ARG A 295 5.98 -6.17 25.52
C ARG A 295 4.95 -7.02 26.26
N SER A 296 5.18 -7.23 27.54
CA SER A 296 4.20 -7.88 28.41
C SER A 296 3.40 -6.81 29.14
N PHE A 297 2.15 -6.61 28.76
CA PHE A 297 1.26 -5.65 29.42
C PHE A 297 -0.15 -6.24 29.61
N ASN A 298 -0.89 -5.66 30.53
CA ASN A 298 -2.31 -5.94 30.75
C ASN A 298 -3.14 -4.67 30.93
N TYR A 299 -2.61 -3.56 30.44
CA TYR A 299 -3.26 -2.26 30.32
C TYR A 299 -2.64 -1.51 29.16
N VAL A 300 -3.45 -0.91 28.30
CA VAL A 300 -3.01 -0.08 27.19
C VAL A 300 -4.02 1.01 26.88
N ARG A 301 -3.53 2.21 26.54
CA ARG A 301 -4.33 3.33 26.01
C ARG A 301 -3.57 4.01 24.91
N ASN A 302 -4.27 4.40 23.86
CA ASN A 302 -3.80 5.39 22.91
C ASN A 302 -4.04 6.78 23.51
N SER A 303 -3.10 7.24 24.28
CA SER A 303 -3.26 8.48 25.05
C SER A 303 -2.66 9.70 24.37
N VAL A 304 -1.84 9.50 23.35
CA VAL A 304 -1.10 10.57 22.69
C VAL A 304 -1.08 10.33 21.18
N LYS A 305 -1.27 11.39 20.40
CA LYS A 305 -0.88 11.48 18.98
C LYS A 305 0.39 12.32 18.88
N ALA A 306 1.46 11.71 18.41
CA ALA A 306 2.70 12.41 18.11
C ALA A 306 2.63 12.91 16.67
N VAL A 307 2.85 14.21 16.48
CA VAL A 307 2.88 14.84 15.15
C VAL A 307 4.27 15.38 14.92
N VAL A 308 4.87 15.01 13.79
CA VAL A 308 6.19 15.46 13.38
C VAL A 308 6.07 16.21 12.07
N ASP A 309 6.54 17.45 12.05
CA ASP A 309 6.62 18.22 10.82
C ASP A 309 7.76 17.67 9.93
N ALA A 310 7.44 17.30 8.69
CA ALA A 310 8.40 16.68 7.79
C ALA A 310 9.51 17.64 7.31
N TYR A 311 9.24 18.96 7.32
CA TYR A 311 10.19 19.95 6.89
C TYR A 311 11.18 20.34 8.00
N ASP A 312 10.68 20.73 9.18
CA ASP A 312 11.54 21.23 10.25
C ASP A 312 11.73 20.27 11.43
N GLY A 313 11.07 19.12 11.44
CA GLY A 313 11.24 18.09 12.45
C GLY A 313 10.63 18.41 13.81
N THR A 314 9.81 19.45 13.92
CA THR A 314 9.13 19.80 15.17
C THR A 314 8.22 18.64 15.61
N VAL A 315 8.39 18.20 16.85
CA VAL A 315 7.58 17.14 17.46
C VAL A 315 6.56 17.78 18.41
N THR A 316 5.28 17.49 18.18
CA THR A 316 4.19 17.88 19.08
C THR A 316 3.45 16.65 19.58
N LEU A 317 3.37 16.47 20.90
CA LEU A 317 2.68 15.34 21.53
C LEU A 317 1.30 15.78 21.99
N TYR A 318 0.27 15.55 21.19
CA TYR A 318 -1.11 15.90 21.52
C TYR A 318 -1.76 14.85 22.41
N VAL A 319 -2.39 15.33 23.50
CA VAL A 319 -3.15 14.47 24.42
C VAL A 319 -4.48 14.07 23.77
N VAL A 320 -4.73 12.77 23.62
CA VAL A 320 -5.99 12.23 23.08
C VAL A 320 -6.88 11.71 24.21
N ASP A 321 -6.29 11.03 25.21
CA ASP A 321 -7.01 10.55 26.39
C ASP A 321 -6.46 11.22 27.66
N ASP A 322 -7.11 12.28 28.12
CA ASP A 322 -6.76 13.02 29.32
C ASP A 322 -7.18 12.30 30.62
N GLN A 323 -7.96 11.22 30.52
CA GLN A 323 -8.40 10.41 31.65
C GLN A 323 -7.39 9.30 31.99
N ASP A 324 -6.47 8.97 31.09
CA ASP A 324 -5.46 7.96 31.35
C ASP A 324 -4.57 8.32 32.55
N PRO A 325 -4.58 7.49 33.63
CA PRO A 325 -3.84 7.79 34.86
C PRO A 325 -2.32 7.79 34.64
N ILE A 326 -1.81 7.03 33.67
CA ILE A 326 -0.37 6.95 33.35
C ILE A 326 0.06 8.25 32.66
N LEU A 327 -0.67 8.67 31.61
CA LEU A 327 -0.40 9.94 30.96
C LEU A 327 -0.49 11.13 31.92
N ARG A 328 -1.50 11.14 32.81
CA ARG A 328 -1.62 12.17 33.85
C ARG A 328 -0.41 12.23 34.77
N ALA A 329 0.23 11.10 35.05
CA ALA A 329 1.47 11.07 35.81
C ALA A 329 2.65 11.65 34.99
N TYR A 330 2.77 11.29 33.74
CA TYR A 330 3.80 11.84 32.85
C TYR A 330 3.65 13.34 32.65
N ARG A 331 2.44 13.84 32.43
CA ARG A 331 2.16 15.29 32.30
C ARG A 331 2.58 16.08 33.54
N LYS A 332 2.48 15.48 34.72
CA LYS A 332 2.99 16.12 35.96
C LYS A 332 4.52 16.10 36.06
N ALA A 333 5.15 15.05 35.54
CA ALA A 333 6.60 14.91 35.53
C ALA A 333 7.26 15.79 34.46
N PHE A 334 6.58 15.97 33.34
CA PHE A 334 7.06 16.69 32.14
C PHE A 334 5.98 17.68 31.68
N PRO A 335 5.79 18.81 32.38
CA PRO A 335 4.65 19.72 32.16
C PRO A 335 4.67 20.42 30.78
N ASP A 336 5.86 20.59 30.19
CA ASP A 336 6.04 21.29 28.92
C ASP A 336 6.17 20.34 27.71
N LEU A 337 6.01 19.01 27.94
CA LEU A 337 6.20 18.02 26.87
C LEU A 337 4.94 17.76 26.06
N PHE A 338 3.76 17.88 26.68
CA PHE A 338 2.49 17.52 26.09
C PHE A 338 1.64 18.75 25.81
N THR A 339 1.00 18.73 24.65
CA THR A 339 0.02 19.75 24.21
C THR A 339 -1.39 19.22 24.46
N ASP A 340 -2.27 20.07 24.99
CA ASP A 340 -3.66 19.68 25.24
C ASP A 340 -4.42 19.37 23.94
N GLY A 341 -5.29 18.38 23.97
CA GLY A 341 -6.01 17.90 22.79
C GLY A 341 -6.99 18.91 22.18
N ASP A 342 -7.41 19.93 22.93
CA ASP A 342 -8.20 21.04 22.41
C ASP A 342 -7.40 22.03 21.57
N GLN A 343 -6.06 21.96 21.60
CA GLN A 343 -5.15 22.75 20.79
C GLN A 343 -4.77 22.08 19.46
N VAL A 344 -5.26 20.88 19.19
CA VAL A 344 -5.09 20.25 17.86
C VAL A 344 -5.80 21.11 16.82
N PRO A 345 -5.11 21.57 15.75
CA PRO A 345 -5.76 22.23 14.62
C PRO A 345 -6.94 21.42 14.09
N GLU A 346 -8.03 22.09 13.71
CA GLU A 346 -9.27 21.41 13.33
C GLU A 346 -9.09 20.55 12.07
N ASP A 347 -8.37 21.03 11.08
CA ASP A 347 -8.01 20.28 9.88
C ASP A 347 -7.17 19.04 10.20
N LEU A 348 -6.11 19.17 10.99
CA LEU A 348 -5.31 18.05 11.43
C LEU A 348 -6.13 17.01 12.22
N ARG A 349 -7.08 17.45 13.03
CA ARG A 349 -7.97 16.57 13.81
C ARG A 349 -8.81 15.67 12.90
N THR A 350 -9.22 16.17 11.73
CA THR A 350 -9.99 15.39 10.76
C THR A 350 -9.20 14.23 10.15
N HIS A 351 -7.87 14.26 10.25
CA HIS A 351 -6.97 13.21 9.76
C HIS A 351 -6.53 12.21 10.85
N PHE A 352 -6.95 12.39 12.11
CA PHE A 352 -6.63 11.40 13.14
C PHE A 352 -7.34 10.09 12.84
N ARG A 353 -6.58 8.99 12.74
CA ARG A 353 -7.08 7.63 12.56
C ARG A 353 -7.09 6.88 13.89
N TYR A 354 -7.99 5.92 14.04
CA TYR A 354 -7.94 5.01 15.19
C TYR A 354 -6.78 4.00 14.99
N PRO A 355 -5.91 3.78 15.99
CA PRO A 355 -4.66 3.05 15.78
C PRO A 355 -4.85 1.55 15.55
N GLU A 356 -4.15 1.01 14.55
CA GLU A 356 -4.29 -0.38 14.12
C GLU A 356 -3.77 -1.38 15.14
N ASP A 357 -2.63 -1.12 15.77
CA ASP A 357 -2.05 -2.00 16.78
C ASP A 357 -2.97 -2.14 17.99
N LEU A 358 -3.53 -1.03 18.48
CA LEU A 358 -4.48 -1.07 19.58
C LEU A 358 -5.75 -1.82 19.18
N PHE A 359 -6.30 -1.55 18.00
CA PHE A 359 -7.50 -2.21 17.51
C PHE A 359 -7.26 -3.72 17.34
N THR A 360 -6.08 -4.11 16.89
CA THR A 360 -5.67 -5.52 16.81
C THR A 360 -5.69 -6.19 18.17
N VAL A 361 -5.11 -5.55 19.19
CA VAL A 361 -5.15 -6.08 20.59
C VAL A 361 -6.58 -6.11 21.11
N GLN A 362 -7.35 -5.06 20.90
CA GLN A 362 -8.74 -4.96 21.36
C GLN A 362 -9.63 -6.02 20.71
N THR A 363 -9.52 -6.23 19.41
CA THR A 363 -10.31 -7.24 18.69
C THR A 363 -9.94 -8.66 19.10
N GLN A 364 -8.67 -8.94 19.37
CA GLN A 364 -8.24 -10.22 19.93
C GLN A 364 -8.82 -10.44 21.33
N MET A 365 -8.80 -9.41 22.19
CA MET A 365 -9.42 -9.52 23.53
C MET A 365 -10.93 -9.66 23.42
N TRP A 366 -11.60 -8.88 22.58
CA TRP A 366 -13.05 -8.90 22.41
C TRP A 366 -13.56 -10.25 21.90
N SER A 367 -12.77 -10.99 21.12
CA SER A 367 -13.13 -12.34 20.64
C SER A 367 -13.57 -13.30 21.76
N LYS A 368 -13.07 -13.11 22.97
CA LYS A 368 -13.43 -13.87 24.15
C LYS A 368 -14.21 -13.04 25.19
N TYR A 369 -13.79 -11.80 25.39
CA TYR A 369 -14.29 -10.94 26.46
C TYR A 369 -15.61 -10.23 26.10
N HIS A 370 -16.21 -10.48 24.92
CA HIS A 370 -17.60 -10.09 24.63
C HIS A 370 -18.61 -10.89 25.49
N VAL A 371 -18.23 -12.08 25.94
CA VAL A 371 -19.08 -12.92 26.79
C VAL A 371 -19.15 -12.35 28.21
N SER A 372 -20.37 -12.12 28.71
CA SER A 372 -20.59 -11.53 30.04
C SER A 372 -21.02 -12.56 31.09
N ASP A 373 -21.45 -13.76 30.66
CA ASP A 373 -21.86 -14.82 31.54
C ASP A 373 -20.67 -15.70 31.95
N ALA A 374 -20.51 -15.91 33.25
CA ALA A 374 -19.34 -16.62 33.78
C ALA A 374 -19.28 -18.10 33.36
N ASP A 375 -20.42 -18.77 33.24
CA ASP A 375 -20.48 -20.19 32.84
C ASP A 375 -20.15 -20.34 31.35
N SER A 376 -20.72 -19.49 30.51
CA SER A 376 -20.43 -19.44 29.08
C SER A 376 -18.96 -19.08 28.81
N PHE A 377 -18.43 -18.11 29.55
CA PHE A 377 -17.02 -17.71 29.48
C PHE A 377 -16.07 -18.85 29.86
N TYR A 378 -16.38 -19.57 30.96
CA TYR A 378 -15.56 -20.70 31.44
C TYR A 378 -15.56 -21.86 30.44
N ASN A 379 -16.73 -22.19 29.90
CA ASN A 379 -16.88 -23.27 28.94
C ASN A 379 -16.38 -22.91 27.54
N GLY A 380 -16.21 -21.63 27.23
CA GLY A 380 -15.79 -21.11 25.92
C GLY A 380 -16.76 -21.46 24.79
N ASN A 381 -18.05 -21.62 25.10
CA ASN A 381 -19.04 -22.07 24.12
C ASN A 381 -19.43 -20.99 23.11
N SER A 382 -19.14 -19.73 23.41
CA SER A 382 -19.48 -18.56 22.59
C SER A 382 -18.25 -17.77 22.13
N GLU A 383 -17.05 -18.34 22.22
CA GLU A 383 -15.83 -17.67 21.77
C GLU A 383 -15.86 -17.45 20.26
N TRP A 384 -15.38 -16.29 19.84
CA TRP A 384 -15.13 -15.94 18.45
C TRP A 384 -13.64 -16.07 18.15
N ALA A 385 -13.32 -16.00 16.86
CA ALA A 385 -11.95 -15.91 16.40
C ALA A 385 -11.88 -14.90 15.24
N VAL A 386 -10.82 -14.13 15.17
CA VAL A 386 -10.48 -13.40 13.95
C VAL A 386 -10.11 -14.43 12.90
N PRO A 387 -10.75 -14.45 11.71
CA PRO A 387 -10.44 -15.44 10.67
C PRO A 387 -9.00 -15.26 10.16
N PRO A 388 -8.42 -16.27 9.50
CA PRO A 388 -7.23 -16.08 8.71
C PRO A 388 -7.44 -15.02 7.62
N GLU A 389 -6.36 -14.36 7.18
CA GLU A 389 -6.40 -13.46 6.03
C GLU A 389 -6.75 -14.26 4.76
N PRO A 390 -7.83 -13.90 4.04
CA PRO A 390 -8.13 -14.52 2.76
C PRO A 390 -7.09 -14.01 1.76
N GLY A 391 -6.15 -14.82 1.36
CA GLY A 391 -5.06 -14.39 0.52
C GLY A 391 -5.49 -13.65 -0.72
N GLY A 392 -4.96 -12.44 -0.91
CA GLY A 392 -4.70 -11.91 -2.23
C GLY A 392 -3.72 -12.89 -2.90
N LYS A 393 -4.05 -13.46 -4.06
CA LYS A 393 -3.16 -14.40 -4.73
C LYS A 393 -2.50 -13.74 -5.91
N THR A 394 -1.20 -13.54 -5.85
CA THR A 394 -0.40 -13.26 -7.04
C THR A 394 -0.27 -14.56 -7.84
N VAL A 395 -0.72 -14.54 -9.09
CA VAL A 395 -0.52 -15.65 -10.02
C VAL A 395 0.66 -15.30 -10.90
N SER A 396 1.84 -15.81 -10.54
CA SER A 396 3.00 -15.79 -11.44
C SER A 396 3.14 -17.18 -12.07
N GLY A 397 2.99 -17.26 -13.37
CA GLY A 397 3.27 -18.38 -14.27
C GLY A 397 2.86 -19.80 -13.88
N ASP A 398 3.20 -20.33 -12.74
CA ASP A 398 2.95 -21.72 -12.35
C ASP A 398 2.73 -21.92 -10.83
N GLN A 399 2.83 -20.89 -10.02
CA GLN A 399 2.59 -20.99 -8.57
C GLN A 399 1.74 -19.82 -8.07
N THR A 400 0.70 -20.16 -7.32
CA THR A 400 -0.17 -19.18 -6.66
C THR A 400 0.37 -18.97 -5.24
N THR A 401 0.96 -17.81 -4.97
CA THR A 401 1.34 -17.41 -3.62
C THR A 401 0.34 -16.38 -3.13
N ALA A 402 -0.24 -16.62 -1.97
CA ALA A 402 -1.06 -15.61 -1.29
C ALA A 402 -0.14 -14.53 -0.71
N VAL A 403 -0.45 -13.27 -0.92
CA VAL A 403 0.35 -12.14 -0.46
C VAL A 403 -0.52 -11.26 0.45
N GLY A 404 -0.01 -10.87 1.59
CA GLY A 404 -0.66 -9.92 2.51
C GLY A 404 -0.63 -8.49 1.97
N ALA A 405 -1.27 -7.58 2.69
CA ALA A 405 -1.27 -6.15 2.36
C ALA A 405 0.14 -5.53 2.36
N ASP A 406 1.06 -6.13 3.10
CA ASP A 406 2.49 -5.77 3.16
C ASP A 406 3.34 -6.37 2.02
N GLY A 407 2.72 -6.96 1.00
CA GLY A 407 3.43 -7.61 -0.11
C GLY A 407 4.17 -8.91 0.26
N GLN A 408 4.07 -9.37 1.53
CA GLN A 408 4.73 -10.59 1.98
C GLN A 408 3.85 -11.83 1.77
N PRO A 409 4.44 -13.00 1.58
CA PRO A 409 3.66 -14.24 1.49
C PRO A 409 2.83 -14.47 2.76
N ILE A 410 1.52 -14.62 2.62
CA ILE A 410 0.64 -14.97 3.75
C ILE A 410 1.02 -16.35 4.25
N THR A 411 1.35 -16.43 5.52
CA THR A 411 1.61 -17.68 6.21
C THR A 411 0.31 -18.22 6.82
N SER A 412 0.25 -19.49 7.09
CA SER A 412 -0.97 -20.12 7.65
C SER A 412 -1.38 -19.61 9.06
N GLY A 413 -0.62 -18.65 9.61
CA GLY A 413 -0.87 -18.05 10.92
C GLY A 413 -1.40 -16.63 10.87
N ASP A 414 -1.36 -15.98 9.72
CA ASP A 414 -1.76 -14.58 9.59
C ASP A 414 -3.27 -14.43 9.75
N ARG A 415 -3.67 -13.43 10.52
CA ARG A 415 -5.06 -13.12 10.82
C ARG A 415 -5.53 -11.96 9.98
N TYR A 416 -6.83 -11.91 9.69
CA TYR A 416 -7.46 -10.83 8.94
C TYR A 416 -7.02 -9.47 9.51
N GLU A 417 -6.37 -8.67 8.68
CA GLU A 417 -5.94 -7.33 9.01
C GLU A 417 -7.13 -6.39 9.06
N SER A 418 -7.10 -5.44 9.98
CA SER A 418 -8.10 -4.38 10.03
C SER A 418 -7.94 -3.46 8.84
N LYS A 419 -9.06 -2.98 8.27
CA LYS A 419 -9.01 -2.12 7.09
C LYS A 419 -9.76 -0.82 7.37
N TYR A 420 -9.12 0.32 7.07
CA TYR A 420 -9.81 1.60 7.03
C TYR A 420 -10.77 1.65 5.87
N GLN A 421 -12.01 2.03 6.15
CA GLN A 421 -13.09 2.10 5.18
C GLN A 421 -14.05 3.26 5.53
N MET A 422 -14.67 3.83 4.49
CA MET A 422 -15.81 4.74 4.66
C MET A 422 -17.08 3.91 4.59
N LEU A 423 -17.79 3.79 5.71
CA LEU A 423 -18.98 2.94 5.82
C LEU A 423 -20.12 3.68 6.52
N LYS A 424 -21.32 3.61 5.98
CA LYS A 424 -22.53 3.93 6.70
C LYS A 424 -22.96 2.71 7.48
N LEU A 425 -22.75 2.76 8.79
CA LEU A 425 -23.09 1.64 9.67
C LEU A 425 -24.60 1.63 9.99
N PRO A 426 -25.17 0.46 10.32
CA PRO A 426 -26.58 0.37 10.71
C PRO A 426 -26.92 1.36 11.82
N GLY A 427 -27.98 2.15 11.58
CA GLY A 427 -28.45 3.19 12.51
C GLY A 427 -27.78 4.55 12.36
N ASP A 428 -26.76 4.70 11.53
CA ASP A 428 -26.10 5.98 11.28
C ASP A 428 -26.77 6.76 10.14
N GLU A 429 -26.67 8.10 10.18
CA GLU A 429 -27.22 8.97 9.15
C GLU A 429 -26.33 9.07 7.93
N GLY A 430 -24.99 9.04 8.09
CA GLY A 430 -23.96 9.18 7.06
C GLY A 430 -22.85 8.14 7.19
N ALA A 431 -21.94 8.13 6.21
CA ALA A 431 -20.76 7.29 6.25
C ALA A 431 -19.72 7.86 7.22
N SER A 432 -19.04 6.98 7.92
CA SER A 432 -17.96 7.25 8.87
C SER A 432 -16.68 6.56 8.44
N PHE A 433 -15.53 7.18 8.73
CA PHE A 433 -14.24 6.56 8.52
C PHE A 433 -13.90 5.64 9.70
N VAL A 434 -13.87 4.34 9.44
CA VAL A 434 -13.76 3.32 10.48
C VAL A 434 -12.69 2.28 10.16
N LEU A 435 -12.11 1.69 11.19
CA LEU A 435 -11.45 0.38 11.12
C LEU A 435 -12.48 -0.72 11.28
N LEU A 436 -12.42 -1.76 10.44
CA LEU A 436 -13.31 -2.92 10.53
C LEU A 436 -12.50 -4.21 10.63
N ARG A 437 -12.93 -5.11 11.55
CA ARG A 437 -12.38 -6.46 11.66
C ARG A 437 -13.48 -7.50 11.90
N PRO A 438 -13.52 -8.61 11.10
CA PRO A 438 -14.54 -9.63 11.23
C PRO A 438 -14.22 -10.68 12.30
N TYR A 439 -15.28 -11.37 12.74
CA TYR A 439 -15.19 -12.56 13.58
C TYR A 439 -15.96 -13.73 12.98
N VAL A 440 -15.40 -14.91 13.17
CA VAL A 440 -16.05 -16.20 12.90
C VAL A 440 -16.15 -16.99 14.21
N GLY A 441 -16.99 -18.01 14.26
CA GLY A 441 -17.08 -18.87 15.44
C GLY A 441 -15.74 -19.58 15.71
N ALA A 442 -15.29 -19.57 16.96
CA ALA A 442 -14.07 -20.29 17.35
C ALA A 442 -14.31 -21.79 17.28
N SER A 443 -13.55 -22.50 16.42
CA SER A 443 -13.64 -23.94 16.25
C SER A 443 -12.90 -24.68 17.36
N ARG A 444 -13.59 -25.64 17.99
CA ARG A 444 -12.96 -26.65 18.84
C ARG A 444 -12.81 -28.02 18.14
N GLY A 445 -12.46 -28.02 16.83
CA GLY A 445 -12.29 -29.28 16.07
C GLY A 445 -11.98 -29.05 14.59
N SER A 446 -11.75 -30.11 13.83
CA SER A 446 -11.42 -30.13 12.41
C SER A 446 -12.61 -29.78 11.51
N GLY A 447 -13.15 -28.59 11.62
CA GLY A 447 -14.28 -28.12 10.82
C GLY A 447 -14.68 -26.73 11.26
N SER A 448 -13.80 -25.72 11.04
CA SER A 448 -14.19 -24.34 11.26
C SER A 448 -15.27 -23.96 10.26
N GLN A 449 -16.44 -23.61 10.76
CA GLN A 449 -17.41 -22.93 9.94
C GLN A 449 -16.90 -21.49 9.77
N ASN A 450 -16.32 -21.18 8.60
CA ASN A 450 -15.91 -19.83 8.24
C ASN A 450 -17.14 -18.97 7.92
N LEU A 451 -18.11 -18.95 8.84
CA LEU A 451 -19.29 -18.10 8.74
C LEU A 451 -19.07 -16.84 9.56
N LEU A 452 -19.45 -15.71 9.01
CA LEU A 452 -19.34 -14.43 9.69
C LEU A 452 -20.33 -14.39 10.86
N THR A 453 -19.79 -14.30 12.07
CA THR A 453 -20.57 -14.31 13.32
C THR A 453 -20.78 -12.90 13.85
N ALA A 454 -19.79 -12.05 13.68
CA ALA A 454 -19.80 -10.64 14.06
C ALA A 454 -18.75 -9.87 13.29
N PHE A 455 -18.81 -8.56 13.33
CA PHE A 455 -17.70 -7.69 13.00
C PHE A 455 -17.63 -6.54 14.02
N MET A 456 -16.43 -6.05 14.24
CA MET A 456 -16.17 -4.91 15.14
C MET A 456 -15.63 -3.75 14.33
N VAL A 457 -16.04 -2.55 14.70
CA VAL A 457 -15.55 -1.31 14.11
C VAL A 457 -15.08 -0.34 15.18
N ALA A 458 -14.08 0.48 14.82
CA ALA A 458 -13.63 1.61 15.61
C ALA A 458 -13.73 2.88 14.74
N SER A 459 -14.40 3.91 15.26
CA SER A 459 -14.57 5.18 14.55
C SER A 459 -13.33 6.05 14.65
N SER A 460 -12.97 6.68 13.53
CA SER A 460 -11.88 7.67 13.42
C SER A 460 -12.39 9.11 13.26
N ASP A 461 -13.69 9.32 13.10
CA ASP A 461 -14.24 10.67 12.92
C ASP A 461 -14.17 11.49 14.21
N PRO A 462 -13.91 12.82 14.13
CA PRO A 462 -13.67 13.66 15.28
C PRO A 462 -14.74 13.58 16.37
N ASP A 463 -16.02 13.53 15.99
CA ASP A 463 -17.16 13.52 16.90
C ASP A 463 -17.41 12.14 17.57
N SER A 464 -16.83 11.08 17.03
CA SER A 464 -17.00 9.70 17.48
C SER A 464 -15.68 8.95 17.64
N TYR A 465 -14.56 9.67 17.68
CA TYR A 465 -13.23 9.08 17.74
C TYR A 465 -13.08 8.08 18.89
N GLY A 466 -12.65 6.88 18.55
CA GLY A 466 -12.44 5.80 19.51
C GLY A 466 -13.72 5.07 19.95
N ARG A 467 -14.88 5.41 19.43
CA ARG A 467 -16.11 4.64 19.70
C ARG A 467 -15.99 3.27 19.06
N LEU A 468 -16.13 2.24 19.89
CA LEU A 468 -16.10 0.84 19.48
C LEU A 468 -17.52 0.30 19.38
N ARG A 469 -17.85 -0.31 18.23
CA ARG A 469 -19.15 -0.98 18.01
C ARG A 469 -18.92 -2.40 17.53
N SER A 470 -19.71 -3.34 18.02
CA SER A 470 -19.69 -4.74 17.60
C SER A 470 -21.07 -5.15 17.09
N PHE A 471 -21.12 -5.53 15.83
CA PHE A 471 -22.34 -5.98 15.15
C PHE A 471 -22.39 -7.49 15.15
N VAL A 472 -23.38 -8.06 15.81
CA VAL A 472 -23.50 -9.50 16.03
C VAL A 472 -24.64 -10.06 15.23
N MET A 473 -24.39 -11.08 14.41
CA MET A 473 -25.41 -11.79 13.65
C MET A 473 -26.22 -12.67 14.60
N PRO A 474 -27.54 -12.65 14.51
CA PRO A 474 -28.40 -13.50 15.34
C PRO A 474 -28.18 -14.98 14.97
N GLY A 475 -28.29 -15.86 15.97
CA GLY A 475 -28.17 -17.30 15.76
C GLY A 475 -29.16 -17.84 14.75
N GLY A 476 -28.73 -18.76 13.90
CA GLY A 476 -29.54 -19.35 12.85
C GLY A 476 -28.76 -19.47 11.54
N LYS A 477 -29.18 -18.78 10.49
CA LYS A 477 -28.44 -18.69 9.24
C LYS A 477 -27.45 -17.53 9.34
N LEU A 478 -26.18 -17.78 9.10
CA LEU A 478 -25.10 -16.80 9.11
C LEU A 478 -24.57 -16.61 7.69
N PRO A 479 -24.12 -15.39 7.32
CA PRO A 479 -23.46 -15.16 6.04
C PRO A 479 -22.09 -15.84 5.97
N ASP A 480 -21.59 -16.00 4.76
CA ASP A 480 -20.23 -16.48 4.51
C ASP A 480 -19.22 -15.55 5.18
N GLY A 481 -18.21 -16.13 5.81
CA GLY A 481 -17.06 -15.36 6.30
C GLY A 481 -16.05 -15.08 5.18
N PRO A 482 -15.01 -14.26 5.45
CA PRO A 482 -14.09 -13.78 4.42
C PRO A 482 -13.41 -14.88 3.61
N ILE A 483 -13.02 -15.97 4.24
CA ILE A 483 -12.39 -17.12 3.57
C ILE A 483 -13.37 -17.79 2.60
N THR A 484 -14.60 -18.06 3.07
CA THR A 484 -15.63 -18.69 2.22
C THR A 484 -15.98 -17.78 1.04
N ALA A 485 -16.12 -16.48 1.26
CA ALA A 485 -16.37 -15.52 0.20
C ALA A 485 -15.22 -15.49 -0.83
N ALA A 486 -13.97 -15.48 -0.38
CA ALA A 486 -12.82 -15.55 -1.26
C ALA A 486 -12.75 -16.85 -2.06
N ASP A 487 -13.07 -17.99 -1.43
CA ASP A 487 -13.13 -19.28 -2.10
C ASP A 487 -14.25 -19.32 -3.16
N ASN A 488 -15.43 -18.77 -2.86
CA ASN A 488 -16.55 -18.64 -3.80
C ASN A 488 -16.16 -17.77 -5.01
N ILE A 489 -15.53 -16.62 -4.78
CA ILE A 489 -15.01 -15.75 -5.84
C ILE A 489 -14.00 -16.50 -6.71
N GLN A 490 -13.07 -17.24 -6.11
CA GLN A 490 -12.04 -17.97 -6.88
C GLN A 490 -12.59 -19.16 -7.66
N ALA A 491 -13.66 -19.78 -7.17
CA ALA A 491 -14.32 -20.92 -7.82
C ALA A 491 -15.26 -20.48 -8.94
N ASP A 492 -15.62 -19.20 -9.02
CA ASP A 492 -16.55 -18.67 -10.01
C ASP A 492 -16.01 -18.81 -11.44
N GLU A 493 -16.90 -19.16 -12.39
CA GLU A 493 -16.54 -19.42 -13.78
C GLU A 493 -16.08 -18.14 -14.51
N ALA A 494 -16.71 -16.99 -14.24
CA ALA A 494 -16.34 -15.72 -14.87
C ALA A 494 -14.95 -15.26 -14.37
N VAL A 495 -14.68 -15.40 -13.08
CA VAL A 495 -13.36 -15.11 -12.49
C VAL A 495 -12.29 -16.05 -13.03
N ALA A 496 -12.61 -17.34 -13.14
CA ALA A 496 -11.68 -18.32 -13.73
C ALA A 496 -11.42 -18.06 -15.22
N ALA A 497 -12.44 -17.61 -15.98
CA ALA A 497 -12.29 -17.20 -17.38
C ALA A 497 -11.44 -15.93 -17.51
N LEU A 498 -11.67 -14.94 -16.65
CA LEU A 498 -10.89 -13.71 -16.59
C LEU A 498 -9.40 -14.00 -16.40
N ARG A 499 -9.05 -14.86 -15.43
CA ARG A 499 -7.67 -15.31 -15.21
C ARG A 499 -7.07 -15.98 -16.44
N ARG A 500 -7.82 -16.89 -17.08
CA ARG A 500 -7.34 -17.57 -18.29
C ARG A 500 -7.10 -16.61 -19.47
N THR A 501 -7.79 -15.45 -19.50
CA THR A 501 -7.67 -14.49 -20.58
C THR A 501 -6.58 -13.46 -20.31
N LEU A 502 -6.51 -12.90 -19.10
CA LEU A 502 -5.64 -11.77 -18.78
C LEU A 502 -4.29 -12.18 -18.18
N CYS A 503 -4.22 -13.37 -17.54
CA CYS A 503 -3.01 -13.84 -16.87
C CYS A 503 -2.19 -14.79 -17.75
N GLN A 504 -2.02 -14.43 -19.05
CA GLN A 504 -1.26 -15.26 -19.99
C GLN A 504 0.08 -14.61 -20.34
N GLY A 505 1.03 -15.42 -20.74
CA GLY A 505 2.34 -14.97 -21.18
C GLY A 505 3.17 -14.36 -20.06
N GLN A 506 3.54 -13.09 -20.20
CA GLN A 506 4.31 -12.34 -19.20
C GLN A 506 3.43 -11.52 -18.25
N SER A 507 2.10 -11.55 -18.42
CA SER A 507 1.20 -10.82 -17.54
C SER A 507 1.10 -11.47 -16.17
N THR A 508 1.26 -10.68 -15.12
CA THR A 508 1.03 -11.07 -13.73
C THR A 508 -0.31 -10.53 -13.27
N CYS A 509 -1.10 -11.37 -12.62
CA CYS A 509 -2.38 -10.95 -12.05
C CYS A 509 -2.34 -10.97 -10.53
N GLY A 510 -2.93 -9.95 -9.91
CA GLY A 510 -3.11 -9.81 -8.47
C GLY A 510 -4.59 -9.71 -8.09
N LEU A 511 -4.94 -10.22 -6.93
CA LEU A 511 -6.24 -10.03 -6.30
C LEU A 511 -5.98 -9.41 -4.93
N ALA A 512 -6.58 -8.25 -4.65
CA ALA A 512 -6.63 -7.74 -3.29
C ALA A 512 -7.44 -8.69 -2.39
N ALA A 513 -7.24 -8.63 -1.09
CA ALA A 513 -8.12 -9.34 -0.16
C ALA A 513 -9.54 -8.73 -0.21
N PRO A 514 -10.62 -9.55 -0.21
CA PRO A 514 -11.98 -9.04 -0.27
C PRO A 514 -12.29 -8.08 0.88
N SER A 515 -12.82 -6.91 0.57
CA SER A 515 -13.35 -5.97 1.54
C SER A 515 -14.76 -6.37 1.94
N ILE A 516 -15.05 -6.33 3.24
CA ILE A 516 -16.39 -6.58 3.80
C ILE A 516 -17.12 -5.25 3.81
N VAL A 517 -18.25 -5.20 3.14
CA VAL A 517 -19.09 -3.99 3.01
C VAL A 517 -20.48 -4.33 3.53
N PRO A 518 -20.81 -3.99 4.79
CA PRO A 518 -22.17 -4.07 5.30
C PRO A 518 -23.08 -3.09 4.56
N ILE A 519 -24.20 -3.57 4.04
CA ILE A 519 -25.18 -2.77 3.28
C ILE A 519 -26.59 -3.14 3.77
N GLY A 520 -27.27 -2.20 4.43
CA GLY A 520 -28.57 -2.47 5.02
C GLY A 520 -28.50 -3.72 5.92
N ASN A 521 -29.29 -4.76 5.60
CA ASN A 521 -29.27 -6.06 6.30
C ASN A 521 -28.46 -7.14 5.56
N SER A 522 -27.52 -6.74 4.72
CA SER A 522 -26.74 -7.66 3.89
C SER A 522 -25.25 -7.37 3.98
N ILE A 523 -24.45 -8.30 3.48
CA ILE A 523 -22.99 -8.16 3.38
C ILE A 523 -22.62 -8.35 1.91
N LEU A 524 -21.88 -7.39 1.37
CA LEU A 524 -21.16 -7.54 0.11
C LEU A 524 -19.68 -7.81 0.39
N TYR A 525 -19.07 -8.61 -0.47
CA TYR A 525 -17.62 -8.75 -0.55
C TYR A 525 -17.17 -8.14 -1.87
N VAL A 526 -16.35 -7.10 -1.79
CA VAL A 526 -15.78 -6.42 -2.97
C VAL A 526 -14.31 -6.74 -3.08
N GLN A 527 -13.89 -7.23 -4.23
CA GLN A 527 -12.51 -7.62 -4.50
C GLN A 527 -12.04 -7.02 -5.82
N SER A 528 -10.88 -6.39 -5.80
CA SER A 528 -10.26 -5.82 -6.98
C SER A 528 -9.33 -6.81 -7.66
N PHE A 529 -9.33 -6.80 -9.00
CA PHE A 529 -8.50 -7.63 -9.85
C PHE A 529 -7.54 -6.74 -10.64
N PHE A 530 -6.25 -6.96 -10.43
CA PHE A 530 -5.16 -6.19 -11.02
C PHE A 530 -4.40 -7.01 -12.05
N VAL A 531 -3.89 -6.33 -13.07
CA VAL A 531 -3.04 -6.93 -14.11
C VAL A 531 -1.81 -6.05 -14.32
N SER A 532 -0.63 -6.67 -14.29
CA SER A 532 0.64 -6.05 -14.69
C SER A 532 1.10 -6.69 -16.00
N GLY A 533 1.47 -5.89 -16.98
CA GLY A 533 1.88 -6.37 -18.30
C GLY A 533 3.22 -7.14 -18.32
N THR A 534 4.07 -6.91 -17.32
CA THR A 534 5.35 -7.60 -17.08
C THR A 534 5.59 -7.65 -15.57
N GLU A 535 6.54 -8.47 -15.10
CA GLU A 535 6.96 -8.46 -13.69
C GLU A 535 7.40 -7.08 -13.19
N LEU A 536 7.81 -6.22 -14.09
CA LEU A 536 8.23 -4.83 -13.82
C LEU A 536 7.15 -3.79 -14.17
N GLY A 537 5.96 -4.19 -14.61
CA GLY A 537 4.86 -3.28 -14.95
C GLY A 537 4.10 -2.80 -13.72
N ALA A 538 3.62 -1.54 -13.71
CA ALA A 538 2.70 -1.07 -12.69
C ALA A 538 1.39 -1.88 -12.75
N PRO A 539 0.86 -2.33 -11.60
CA PRO A 539 -0.45 -2.97 -11.54
C PRO A 539 -1.56 -2.00 -11.99
N LYS A 540 -2.45 -2.48 -12.84
CA LYS A 540 -3.64 -1.77 -13.30
C LYS A 540 -4.88 -2.42 -12.74
N LEU A 541 -5.81 -1.62 -12.25
CA LEU A 541 -7.12 -2.09 -11.81
C LEU A 541 -7.98 -2.41 -13.04
N GLU A 542 -8.10 -3.69 -13.36
CA GLU A 542 -8.79 -4.15 -14.56
C GLU A 542 -10.25 -4.45 -14.32
N ARG A 543 -10.57 -5.08 -13.19
CA ARG A 543 -11.95 -5.50 -12.88
C ARG A 543 -12.25 -5.34 -11.39
N VAL A 544 -13.52 -5.16 -11.11
CA VAL A 544 -14.11 -5.24 -9.78
C VAL A 544 -15.00 -6.47 -9.71
N ILE A 545 -14.82 -7.25 -8.68
CA ILE A 545 -15.55 -8.49 -8.42
C ILE A 545 -16.43 -8.24 -7.19
N VAL A 546 -17.71 -8.53 -7.28
CA VAL A 546 -18.64 -8.43 -6.17
C VAL A 546 -19.23 -9.79 -5.88
N SER A 547 -19.11 -10.26 -4.64
CA SER A 547 -19.80 -11.46 -4.17
C SER A 547 -20.89 -11.05 -3.20
N TYR A 548 -22.08 -11.56 -3.44
CA TYR A 548 -23.29 -11.34 -2.66
C TYR A 548 -23.95 -12.66 -2.29
N GLN A 549 -24.22 -12.85 -1.01
CA GLN A 549 -24.95 -14.00 -0.53
C GLN A 549 -26.39 -13.62 -0.18
N SER A 550 -27.31 -14.12 -0.98
CA SER A 550 -28.74 -14.07 -0.69
C SER A 550 -29.15 -15.13 0.35
N ALA A 551 -30.41 -15.12 0.75
CA ALA A 551 -30.95 -16.16 1.62
C ALA A 551 -30.86 -17.59 1.02
N THR A 552 -30.73 -17.73 -0.29
CA THR A 552 -30.80 -19.02 -1.01
C THR A 552 -29.51 -19.41 -1.72
N GLU A 553 -28.75 -18.45 -2.23
CA GLU A 553 -27.58 -18.70 -3.09
C GLU A 553 -26.52 -17.60 -2.92
N THR A 554 -25.29 -17.91 -3.27
CA THR A 554 -24.21 -16.94 -3.41
C THR A 554 -24.01 -16.65 -4.90
N GLN A 555 -23.96 -15.37 -5.26
CA GLN A 555 -23.74 -14.86 -6.61
C GLN A 555 -22.45 -14.09 -6.66
N VAL A 556 -21.69 -14.25 -7.74
CA VAL A 556 -20.45 -13.54 -7.99
C VAL A 556 -20.53 -12.87 -9.36
N GLU A 557 -20.32 -11.58 -9.42
CA GLU A 557 -20.30 -10.84 -10.68
C GLU A 557 -19.02 -10.04 -10.84
N VAL A 558 -18.57 -9.96 -12.08
CA VAL A 558 -17.34 -9.30 -12.50
C VAL A 558 -17.67 -8.22 -13.51
N ASP A 559 -17.17 -7.00 -13.28
CA ASP A 559 -17.30 -5.92 -14.26
C ASP A 559 -16.05 -5.03 -14.27
N GLN A 560 -15.99 -4.09 -15.19
CA GLN A 560 -14.95 -3.05 -15.17
C GLN A 560 -15.10 -2.14 -13.97
N THR A 561 -16.31 -1.86 -13.52
CA THR A 561 -16.63 -0.93 -12.44
C THR A 561 -17.46 -1.62 -11.34
N LEU A 562 -17.41 -1.05 -10.14
CA LEU A 562 -18.27 -1.51 -9.03
C LEU A 562 -19.74 -1.44 -9.41
N ARG A 563 -20.18 -0.31 -9.99
CA ARG A 563 -21.56 -0.14 -10.44
C ARG A 563 -21.95 -1.19 -11.49
N GLY A 564 -21.08 -1.48 -12.46
CA GLY A 564 -21.32 -2.49 -13.48
C GLY A 564 -21.56 -3.88 -12.89
N ALA A 565 -20.78 -4.28 -11.89
CA ALA A 565 -20.97 -5.54 -11.17
C ALA A 565 -22.29 -5.54 -10.37
N LEU A 566 -22.63 -4.43 -9.70
CA LEU A 566 -23.90 -4.29 -8.98
C LEU A 566 -25.12 -4.32 -9.93
N VAL A 567 -25.01 -3.73 -11.13
CA VAL A 567 -26.08 -3.79 -12.15
C VAL A 567 -26.33 -5.23 -12.62
N LYS A 568 -25.30 -6.06 -12.73
CA LYS A 568 -25.46 -7.49 -13.06
C LYS A 568 -26.15 -8.27 -11.96
N LEU A 569 -25.89 -7.94 -10.69
CA LEU A 569 -26.51 -8.58 -9.53
C LEU A 569 -27.96 -8.12 -9.29
N PHE A 570 -28.23 -6.81 -9.40
CA PHE A 570 -29.47 -6.20 -8.89
C PHE A 570 -30.31 -5.50 -9.97
N GLY A 571 -29.86 -5.52 -11.24
CA GLY A 571 -30.56 -4.89 -12.37
C GLY A 571 -30.20 -3.44 -12.61
N THR A 572 -30.83 -2.82 -13.62
CA THR A 572 -30.49 -1.49 -14.14
C THR A 572 -30.82 -0.32 -13.21
N ASP A 573 -31.62 -0.56 -12.17
CA ASP A 573 -32.10 0.49 -11.24
C ASP A 573 -31.07 0.82 -10.13
N VAL A 574 -29.84 0.27 -10.23
CA VAL A 574 -28.69 0.64 -9.37
C VAL A 574 -28.36 2.12 -9.58
N PRO A 575 -28.22 2.91 -8.49
CA PRO A 575 -27.98 4.34 -8.57
C PRO A 575 -26.81 4.73 -9.49
N THR A 576 -27.01 5.78 -10.28
CA THR A 576 -26.00 6.30 -11.21
C THR A 576 -24.88 7.05 -10.47
N GLU A 577 -25.16 7.49 -9.26
CA GLU A 577 -24.21 8.19 -8.37
C GLU A 577 -23.06 7.28 -7.92
N ILE A 578 -23.21 5.95 -8.02
CA ILE A 578 -22.12 4.98 -7.79
C ILE A 578 -21.26 4.95 -9.07
N GLU A 579 -20.62 6.08 -9.38
CA GLU A 579 -19.79 6.17 -10.56
C GLU A 579 -18.36 5.68 -10.24
N SER A 580 -17.80 4.93 -11.18
CA SER A 580 -16.37 4.61 -11.27
C SER A 580 -15.95 4.80 -12.72
N THR A 581 -14.74 5.22 -12.94
CA THR A 581 -14.21 5.45 -14.29
C THR A 581 -14.08 4.14 -15.07
N PRO A 582 -14.80 3.96 -16.19
CA PRO A 582 -14.65 2.76 -17.02
C PRO A 582 -13.28 2.77 -17.73
N LEU A 583 -12.76 1.58 -18.04
CA LEU A 583 -11.58 1.49 -18.91
C LEU A 583 -11.93 2.01 -20.31
N SER A 584 -11.00 2.74 -20.89
CA SER A 584 -11.07 3.06 -22.33
C SER A 584 -11.05 1.76 -23.12
N ASP A 585 -11.98 1.59 -24.06
CA ASP A 585 -11.85 0.51 -25.02
C ASP A 585 -10.48 0.63 -25.70
N PRO A 586 -9.75 -0.47 -25.92
CA PRO A 586 -8.54 -0.42 -26.71
C PRO A 586 -8.90 0.19 -28.05
N VAL A 587 -8.22 1.26 -28.43
CA VAL A 587 -8.40 1.88 -29.76
C VAL A 587 -8.05 0.81 -30.77
N VAL A 588 -9.05 0.14 -31.33
CA VAL A 588 -8.90 -0.69 -32.51
C VAL A 588 -8.59 0.27 -33.63
N VAL A 589 -7.32 0.46 -33.91
CA VAL A 589 -6.89 1.15 -35.10
C VAL A 589 -7.28 0.23 -36.25
N ASP A 590 -8.44 0.50 -36.86
CA ASP A 590 -8.87 -0.18 -38.09
C ASP A 590 -7.87 0.24 -39.18
N PRO A 591 -7.12 -0.71 -39.78
CA PRO A 591 -6.10 -0.36 -40.75
C PRO A 591 -6.67 0.19 -42.09
N ASP A 592 -7.98 0.37 -42.20
CA ASP A 592 -8.65 0.64 -43.47
C ASP A 592 -9.65 1.83 -43.42
N ASP A 593 -9.48 2.84 -42.58
CA ASP A 593 -10.26 4.07 -42.65
C ASP A 593 -9.49 5.17 -43.41
N GLY A 594 -9.55 5.07 -44.73
CA GLY A 594 -9.16 6.10 -45.68
C GLY A 594 -10.18 7.23 -45.74
N THR A 595 -10.27 8.12 -44.78
CA THR A 595 -11.06 9.35 -44.89
C THR A 595 -10.17 10.58 -44.84
N THR A 596 -9.90 11.06 -46.03
CA THR A 596 -9.98 12.44 -46.58
C THR A 596 -9.68 13.59 -45.61
N ASP A 597 -8.50 14.13 -45.80
CA ASP A 597 -8.08 15.48 -45.47
C ASP A 597 -8.89 16.55 -46.25
N PRO A 598 -9.39 17.60 -45.63
CA PRO A 598 -9.90 18.76 -46.35
C PRO A 598 -8.88 19.89 -46.39
N GLY A 599 -8.22 20.00 -47.52
CA GLY A 599 -7.95 21.29 -48.12
C GLY A 599 -6.66 22.01 -47.84
N ASP A 600 -5.72 21.88 -48.73
CA ASP A 600 -4.67 22.88 -49.00
C ASP A 600 -4.72 23.34 -50.45
N PRO A 601 -4.55 24.64 -50.75
CA PRO A 601 -4.70 25.17 -52.10
C PRO A 601 -3.42 25.03 -52.93
N ALA A 602 -3.66 24.80 -54.20
CA ALA A 602 -2.80 24.59 -55.32
C ALA A 602 -1.53 25.46 -55.43
N ASP A 603 -0.46 24.83 -55.92
CA ASP A 603 0.46 25.46 -56.89
C ASP A 603 1.00 24.42 -57.88
N PRO A 604 1.22 24.84 -59.15
CA PRO A 604 1.31 23.92 -60.27
C PRO A 604 2.75 23.71 -60.75
N SER A 605 2.89 22.62 -61.49
CA SER A 605 3.92 22.30 -62.51
C SER A 605 5.20 21.56 -62.07
N GLY A 606 5.36 20.43 -62.69
CA GLY A 606 6.67 19.77 -62.82
C GLY A 606 6.59 18.26 -63.05
N THR A 607 6.17 17.89 -64.30
CA THR A 607 6.29 16.53 -64.83
C THR A 607 7.73 16.05 -64.80
N THR A 608 8.02 14.90 -64.16
CA THR A 608 9.07 14.00 -64.64
C THR A 608 8.73 12.56 -64.29
N THR A 609 8.42 11.83 -65.29
CA THR A 609 8.28 10.37 -65.32
C THR A 609 9.61 9.73 -65.07
N THR A 610 9.68 8.87 -64.00
CA THR A 610 10.77 7.89 -63.92
C THR A 610 10.17 6.52 -63.67
N THR A 611 10.38 5.69 -64.63
CA THR A 611 10.02 4.28 -64.72
C THR A 611 10.65 3.46 -63.59
N ARG A 612 9.80 2.69 -62.97
CA ARG A 612 10.14 1.62 -61.99
C ARG A 612 10.70 0.43 -62.77
N PRO A 613 11.83 -0.18 -62.33
CA PRO A 613 12.18 -1.52 -62.77
C PRO A 613 11.48 -2.53 -61.84
N ASP A 614 10.70 -3.42 -62.47
CA ASP A 614 10.13 -4.59 -61.83
C ASP A 614 11.26 -5.58 -61.46
N GLY A 615 11.55 -5.70 -60.15
CA GLY A 615 12.28 -6.82 -59.55
C GLY A 615 11.37 -7.53 -58.54
N PRO A 616 11.52 -8.83 -58.30
CA PRO A 616 10.72 -9.53 -57.26
C PRO A 616 10.93 -8.87 -55.90
N ALA A 617 9.86 -8.78 -55.13
CA ALA A 617 9.89 -8.23 -53.75
C ALA A 617 10.95 -9.01 -52.91
N PRO A 618 11.73 -8.31 -52.09
CA PRO A 618 12.75 -8.94 -51.25
C PRO A 618 12.11 -9.99 -50.33
N SER A 619 12.77 -11.13 -50.18
CA SER A 619 12.31 -12.19 -49.25
C SER A 619 12.32 -11.73 -47.79
N VAL A 620 11.55 -12.35 -46.92
CA VAL A 620 11.55 -12.06 -45.49
C VAL A 620 12.98 -12.19 -44.93
N ALA A 621 13.76 -13.14 -45.42
CA ALA A 621 15.16 -13.31 -45.05
C ALA A 621 16.05 -12.10 -45.45
N ASP A 622 15.80 -11.53 -46.65
CA ASP A 622 16.53 -10.33 -47.11
C ASP A 622 16.15 -9.09 -46.31
N GLN A 623 14.87 -8.99 -45.89
CA GLN A 623 14.39 -7.91 -45.02
C GLN A 623 14.97 -8.03 -43.59
N GLN A 624 15.03 -9.22 -43.05
CA GLN A 624 15.67 -9.48 -41.77
C GLN A 624 17.16 -9.14 -41.82
N ALA A 625 17.89 -9.57 -42.84
CA ALA A 625 19.31 -9.24 -43.01
C ALA A 625 19.56 -7.75 -43.09
N ALA A 626 18.67 -7.00 -43.82
CA ALA A 626 18.76 -5.55 -43.91
C ALA A 626 18.51 -4.86 -42.56
N LEU A 627 17.54 -5.31 -41.77
CA LEU A 627 17.26 -4.77 -40.44
C LEU A 627 18.38 -5.07 -39.43
N ILE A 628 18.98 -6.26 -39.47
CA ILE A 628 20.14 -6.60 -38.62
C ILE A 628 21.31 -5.64 -38.94
N THR A 629 21.60 -5.39 -40.23
CA THR A 629 22.65 -4.45 -40.61
C THR A 629 22.38 -3.03 -40.13
N GLN A 630 21.11 -2.59 -40.17
CA GLN A 630 20.71 -1.27 -39.65
C GLN A 630 20.81 -1.21 -38.12
N LEU A 631 20.50 -2.27 -37.42
CA LEU A 631 20.62 -2.37 -35.98
C LEU A 631 22.07 -2.26 -35.52
N GLU A 632 22.99 -2.98 -36.22
CA GLU A 632 24.42 -2.88 -35.98
C GLU A 632 24.95 -1.46 -36.17
N ALA A 633 24.54 -0.81 -37.27
CA ALA A 633 24.94 0.57 -37.57
C ALA A 633 24.42 1.58 -36.52
N ALA A 634 23.20 1.37 -35.98
CA ALA A 634 22.67 2.22 -34.93
C ALA A 634 23.45 2.07 -33.61
N PHE A 635 23.85 0.85 -33.23
CA PHE A 635 24.69 0.63 -32.05
C PHE A 635 26.09 1.20 -32.24
N GLU A 636 26.72 1.05 -33.41
CA GLU A 636 28.02 1.68 -33.68
C GLU A 636 27.95 3.22 -33.64
N ALA A 637 26.86 3.83 -34.09
CA ALA A 637 26.64 5.26 -33.99
C ALA A 637 26.41 5.72 -32.55
N ALA A 638 25.67 4.93 -31.75
CA ALA A 638 25.51 5.18 -30.31
C ALA A 638 26.86 5.13 -29.57
N ASP A 639 27.67 4.11 -29.83
CA ASP A 639 29.01 3.97 -29.26
C ASP A 639 29.95 5.11 -29.66
N ALA A 640 29.86 5.61 -30.88
CA ALA A 640 30.63 6.77 -31.33
C ALA A 640 30.20 8.04 -30.60
N ALA A 641 28.90 8.28 -30.48
CA ALA A 641 28.35 9.42 -29.73
C ALA A 641 28.72 9.38 -28.25
N ALA A 642 28.71 8.20 -27.62
CA ALA A 642 29.15 8.02 -26.24
C ALA A 642 30.65 8.36 -26.03
N ARG A 643 31.49 7.97 -26.98
CA ARG A 643 32.93 8.33 -26.94
C ARG A 643 33.20 9.81 -27.12
N GLU A 644 32.35 10.50 -27.86
CA GLU A 644 32.41 11.96 -28.08
C GLU A 644 31.76 12.76 -26.94
N GLY A 645 31.06 12.10 -26.02
CA GLY A 645 30.31 12.71 -24.89
C GLY A 645 29.01 13.37 -25.33
N ASP A 646 28.51 13.08 -26.53
CA ASP A 646 27.22 13.58 -27.03
C ASP A 646 26.08 12.63 -26.60
N MET A 647 25.58 12.85 -25.41
CA MET A 647 24.50 12.03 -24.82
C MET A 647 23.16 12.20 -25.55
N VAL A 648 22.94 13.30 -26.27
CA VAL A 648 21.74 13.52 -27.07
C VAL A 648 21.77 12.65 -28.31
N ALA A 649 22.90 12.63 -29.02
CA ALA A 649 23.10 11.73 -30.14
C ALA A 649 23.06 10.26 -29.69
N TYR A 650 23.65 9.91 -28.56
CA TYR A 650 23.59 8.57 -27.98
C TYR A 650 22.14 8.11 -27.76
N SER A 651 21.34 8.92 -27.04
CA SER A 651 19.95 8.57 -26.76
C SER A 651 19.12 8.38 -28.04
N ARG A 652 19.33 9.22 -29.04
CA ARG A 652 18.64 9.12 -30.33
C ARG A 652 18.99 7.83 -31.08
N GLU A 653 20.26 7.45 -31.13
CA GLU A 653 20.67 6.23 -31.83
C GLU A 653 20.28 4.94 -31.08
N VAL A 654 20.21 4.98 -29.73
CA VAL A 654 19.63 3.89 -28.92
C VAL A 654 18.14 3.73 -29.19
N GLU A 655 17.38 4.83 -29.31
CA GLU A 655 15.95 4.79 -29.63
C GLU A 655 15.75 4.22 -31.04
N ARG A 656 16.56 4.64 -32.00
CA ARG A 656 16.54 4.09 -33.36
C ARG A 656 16.85 2.58 -33.37
N ALA A 657 17.79 2.12 -32.55
CA ALA A 657 18.08 0.70 -32.42
C ALA A 657 16.87 -0.09 -31.86
N ARG A 658 16.12 0.49 -30.92
CA ARG A 658 14.88 -0.11 -30.40
C ARG A 658 13.78 -0.24 -31.45
N GLU A 659 13.56 0.80 -32.26
CA GLU A 659 12.60 0.76 -33.36
C GLU A 659 12.94 -0.35 -34.37
N ILE A 660 14.21 -0.45 -34.78
CA ILE A 660 14.66 -1.49 -35.71
C ILE A 660 14.51 -2.91 -35.07
N ALA A 661 14.78 -3.05 -33.81
CA ALA A 661 14.59 -4.32 -33.11
C ALA A 661 13.10 -4.73 -33.02
N ALA A 662 12.20 -3.77 -32.86
CA ALA A 662 10.76 -4.01 -32.90
C ALA A 662 10.29 -4.46 -34.29
N ASP A 663 10.79 -3.81 -35.40
CA ASP A 663 10.51 -4.21 -36.75
C ASP A 663 11.03 -5.62 -37.07
N LEU A 664 12.21 -5.98 -36.55
CA LEU A 664 12.78 -7.33 -36.68
C LEU A 664 11.91 -8.38 -35.97
N ALA A 665 11.39 -8.07 -34.81
CA ALA A 665 10.50 -8.94 -34.04
C ALA A 665 9.15 -9.13 -34.77
N ALA A 666 8.60 -8.07 -35.32
CA ALA A 666 7.37 -8.14 -36.13
C ALA A 666 7.51 -9.07 -37.36
N LEU A 667 8.65 -9.03 -38.07
CA LEU A 667 8.94 -9.95 -39.17
C LEU A 667 9.12 -11.41 -38.73
N GLN A 668 9.44 -11.69 -37.45
CA GLN A 668 9.52 -13.04 -36.93
C GLN A 668 8.14 -13.60 -36.52
N GLY A 669 7.19 -12.73 -36.19
CA GLY A 669 5.81 -13.10 -35.83
C GLY A 669 4.98 -13.61 -37.01
N ASP A 670 5.30 -13.20 -38.25
CA ASP A 670 4.57 -13.60 -39.46
C ASP A 670 5.01 -14.94 -40.06
N ALA A 671 6.00 -15.63 -39.49
CA ALA A 671 6.50 -16.91 -39.98
C ALA A 671 6.01 -18.10 -39.11
N ALA A 672 4.69 -18.33 -39.07
CA ALA A 672 4.13 -19.59 -38.55
C ALA A 672 3.93 -20.59 -39.72
N PRO A 673 4.52 -21.80 -39.69
CA PRO A 673 4.39 -22.75 -40.79
C PRO A 673 3.03 -23.43 -40.78
N GLY A 674 2.35 -23.33 -41.92
CA GLY A 674 1.12 -24.04 -42.23
C GLY A 674 1.28 -25.54 -42.18
N THR A 675 0.33 -26.17 -41.53
CA THR A 675 0.08 -27.60 -41.49
C THR A 675 -0.13 -28.21 -42.85
N THR A 676 0.64 -29.27 -43.16
CA THR A 676 0.21 -30.34 -44.11
C THR A 676 0.62 -31.71 -43.54
N SER A 677 -0.38 -32.48 -43.14
CA SER A 677 -0.24 -33.95 -43.04
C SER A 677 -0.16 -34.57 -44.45
N PRO A 678 0.63 -35.65 -44.63
CA PRO A 678 -0.04 -36.91 -44.93
C PRO A 678 0.63 -38.19 -44.35
N GLY A 679 -0.24 -39.11 -43.92
CA GLY A 679 -0.30 -40.52 -44.31
C GLY A 679 0.79 -41.49 -43.89
N THR A 680 0.40 -42.36 -42.97
CA THR A 680 0.56 -43.82 -42.89
C THR A 680 1.81 -44.48 -43.49
N THR A 681 2.59 -45.17 -42.66
CA THR A 681 2.87 -46.63 -42.70
C THR A 681 3.81 -47.06 -41.55
N ALA A 682 3.39 -48.04 -40.77
CA ALA A 682 4.25 -48.92 -39.98
C ALA A 682 4.67 -50.12 -40.88
N PRO A 683 5.61 -51.03 -40.53
CA PRO A 683 6.01 -51.51 -39.18
C PRO A 683 7.51 -51.90 -39.08
N GLY A 684 7.96 -52.31 -37.89
CA GLY A 684 9.17 -53.13 -37.77
C GLY A 684 9.90 -53.08 -36.41
N SER A 685 9.55 -53.99 -35.58
CA SER A 685 10.24 -54.77 -34.53
C SER A 685 11.76 -54.59 -34.32
N GLY A 686 12.17 -54.61 -33.05
CA GLY A 686 13.51 -55.03 -32.64
C GLY A 686 13.92 -54.56 -31.25
N SER A 687 13.58 -55.30 -30.27
CA SER A 687 14.29 -55.95 -29.15
C SER A 687 15.57 -55.26 -28.60
N GLY A 688 15.61 -55.14 -27.30
CA GLY A 688 16.78 -55.55 -26.53
C GLY A 688 17.42 -54.55 -25.60
N GLY A 689 17.33 -54.80 -24.32
CA GLY A 689 18.47 -54.72 -23.44
C GLY A 689 18.47 -53.65 -22.32
N THR A 690 17.90 -54.01 -21.19
CA THR A 690 18.39 -53.57 -19.87
C THR A 690 19.74 -54.23 -19.58
N PRO A 691 20.64 -53.66 -18.75
CA PRO A 691 20.66 -54.04 -17.34
C PRO A 691 20.97 -52.91 -16.35
N SER A 692 20.29 -52.92 -15.31
CA SER A 692 20.57 -52.97 -13.86
C SER A 692 22.03 -53.03 -13.44
N THR A 693 22.42 -52.21 -12.47
CA THR A 693 23.22 -52.58 -11.29
C THR A 693 23.35 -51.36 -10.33
N THR A 694 22.78 -51.50 -9.18
CA THR A 694 23.30 -51.70 -7.81
C THR A 694 23.94 -50.51 -7.11
N ALA A 695 23.25 -50.18 -6.01
CA ALA A 695 23.82 -49.45 -4.86
C ALA A 695 24.86 -50.32 -4.12
N PRO A 696 25.69 -49.74 -3.25
CA PRO A 696 25.60 -50.25 -1.88
C PRO A 696 25.51 -49.16 -0.78
N ALA A 697 24.95 -49.63 0.31
CA ALA A 697 24.84 -49.03 1.62
C ALA A 697 26.13 -49.14 2.45
N GLY A 698 26.20 -48.33 3.52
CA GLY A 698 27.17 -48.48 4.63
C GLY A 698 27.04 -47.23 5.53
N SER A 699 26.28 -47.21 6.56
CA SER A 699 26.44 -47.61 7.98
C SER A 699 27.59 -46.92 8.72
N GLY A 700 27.25 -46.32 9.88
CA GLY A 700 28.15 -46.00 10.98
C GLY A 700 27.76 -44.65 11.62
N ASP A 701 26.92 -44.63 12.56
CA ASP A 701 26.97 -44.72 14.04
C ASP A 701 27.92 -43.74 14.72
N THR A 702 27.35 -43.08 15.67
CA THR A 702 27.70 -42.77 17.08
C THR A 702 27.83 -41.31 17.48
N ALA A 703 26.94 -41.01 18.41
CA ALA A 703 27.14 -40.49 19.75
C ALA A 703 27.13 -38.97 19.99
N THR A 704 26.07 -38.55 20.66
CA THR A 704 26.03 -37.47 21.63
C THR A 704 27.06 -37.63 22.76
N PRO A 705 27.50 -36.53 23.43
CA PRO A 705 26.98 -36.36 24.78
C PRO A 705 26.60 -34.91 25.18
N SER A 706 25.61 -34.87 26.03
CA SER A 706 25.25 -33.76 26.91
C SER A 706 26.33 -33.49 27.97
N THR A 707 26.42 -32.22 28.42
CA THR A 707 26.60 -31.79 29.84
C THR A 707 26.31 -30.29 29.92
N THR A 708 25.25 -29.91 30.60
CA THR A 708 25.10 -29.29 31.93
C THR A 708 26.07 -28.17 32.34
N GLY A 709 25.49 -26.98 32.63
CA GLY A 709 25.66 -26.30 33.91
C GLY A 709 26.46 -24.99 33.90
N ALA A 710 25.82 -23.90 34.02
CA ALA A 710 25.85 -22.88 35.10
C ALA A 710 24.98 -21.68 34.70
#